data_4ca90b21f655447cfdcf4318a6e6fa24
#
_entry.id   4ca90b21f655447cfdcf4318a6e6fa24
#
_cell.length_a   1.000
_cell.length_b   1.000
_cell.length_c   1.000
_cell.angle_alpha   90.00
_cell.angle_beta   90.00
_cell.angle_gamma   90.00
#
_symmetry.space_group_name_H-M   'P 1'
#
loop_
_entity.id
_entity.type
_entity.pdbx_description
1 polymer ?
#
loop_
_entity_poly.entity_id
_entity_poly.type
_entity_poly.pdbx_seq_one_letter_code
_entity_poly.pdbx_strand_id
1 'polypeptide(L)'
;MAPVDARALSMRSTFSLLDAFLRLENSSGRPRLSADALLWGIALNPLASDDDVEALDARLSNGFPVPSEAAGYSWPMVNSNPVWLLAAAESAKCSGNLRRLASLASVAPGIVAEDARVCLNPSSGLLYGLPPYLAGNQSMFPEWMQPVDRFECQTFGVNMSYVLALRCLDELNRSMVLRNRSAAVEIDCLDADSLCNALKRRMWLPQQGCFGTMAYGFPVWPVALEGSDPFMQAMAVAFGGIDGAMARSVVNSLPLPDGPPSIPQHTGAAAAIAATRVHSSDQMSVYVAAIMKRIGLEILSGRRESISVRALSAVVLRGLLGCRFGWYELTFAPYLPPWLREAHINFGWRKADVEVSLSGAGANAVVAGGGALAVGHSVEGKVSVDITLTQEDGLPGGDKVGRHGEVSRCVPVASSLPKPPIVEWQSATRATVATAPDAEVSQGVFEVWVNGVLNRIADRRIIELDNLPGFCTVQIASVDSAGGAGFSAMPHEIHSRSNVSLVRLATVAKGGTKVLPDKHLAARFVESSRAANRNLRFNVIAPEGGRYIVDVHYASGLGIVNPRRGTALRMCMVNGRRAGVFVFPQFSPSAWDKSLGDDWQRLSSFSNPLVVEFEAGENILELRYFQTSPVYLDPTANSLVADYVRLIPF
;
A
#
# COMPACT_ATOMS: atom_id res chain seq x y z
N MET A 1 3.16 -39.40 -12.81
CA MET A 1 3.70 -39.30 -11.44
C MET A 1 2.49 -39.30 -10.51
N ALA A 2 2.40 -40.25 -9.59
CA ALA A 2 1.31 -40.28 -8.63
C ALA A 2 1.33 -39.05 -7.72
N PRO A 3 0.18 -38.49 -7.31
CA PRO A 3 0.15 -37.38 -6.37
C PRO A 3 0.81 -37.84 -5.07
N VAL A 4 1.84 -37.13 -4.67
CA VAL A 4 2.47 -37.35 -3.36
C VAL A 4 1.41 -36.98 -2.31
N ASP A 5 0.96 -37.98 -1.57
CA ASP A 5 -0.01 -37.79 -0.51
C ASP A 5 0.65 -36.88 0.58
N ALA A 6 0.18 -35.63 0.68
CA ALA A 6 0.70 -34.64 1.63
C ALA A 6 0.56 -35.12 3.10
N ARG A 7 -0.23 -36.17 3.35
CA ARG A 7 -0.40 -36.81 4.67
C ARG A 7 0.76 -37.74 5.07
N ALA A 8 1.63 -38.14 4.13
CA ALA A 8 2.70 -39.09 4.38
C ALA A 8 4.04 -38.45 4.83
N LEU A 9 4.21 -37.13 4.70
CA LEU A 9 5.35 -36.44 5.29
C LEU A 9 5.11 -36.24 6.78
N SER A 10 5.72 -37.09 7.62
CA SER A 10 5.65 -36.83 9.08
C SER A 10 6.30 -35.49 9.37
N MET A 11 5.65 -34.64 10.16
CA MET A 11 6.17 -33.31 10.54
C MET A 11 7.57 -33.38 11.18
N ARG A 12 7.94 -34.49 11.87
CA ARG A 12 9.30 -34.69 12.40
C ARG A 12 10.37 -34.67 11.31
N SER A 13 10.11 -35.26 10.13
CA SER A 13 11.04 -35.22 8.99
C SER A 13 11.11 -33.81 8.36
N THR A 14 10.03 -33.05 8.46
CA THR A 14 9.91 -31.70 7.92
C THR A 14 10.73 -30.68 8.74
N PHE A 15 10.68 -30.76 10.07
CA PHE A 15 11.48 -29.87 10.92
C PHE A 15 12.98 -30.23 10.91
N SER A 16 13.35 -31.50 10.78
CA SER A 16 14.75 -31.89 10.58
C SER A 16 15.32 -31.42 9.23
N LEU A 17 14.49 -31.38 8.19
CA LEU A 17 14.81 -30.76 6.90
C LEU A 17 14.99 -29.24 7.03
N LEU A 18 14.13 -28.57 7.78
CA LEU A 18 14.23 -27.15 8.05
C LEU A 18 15.51 -26.80 8.83
N ASP A 19 15.86 -27.57 9.88
CA ASP A 19 17.10 -27.39 10.65
C ASP A 19 18.34 -27.61 9.77
N ALA A 20 18.33 -28.62 8.92
CA ALA A 20 19.39 -28.87 7.95
C ALA A 20 19.52 -27.72 6.91
N PHE A 21 18.39 -27.14 6.49
CA PHE A 21 18.35 -26.04 5.54
C PHE A 21 18.84 -24.72 6.18
N LEU A 22 18.45 -24.42 7.41
CA LEU A 22 18.93 -23.27 8.18
C LEU A 22 20.45 -23.33 8.42
N ARG A 23 21.02 -24.53 8.63
CA ARG A 23 22.47 -24.73 8.73
C ARG A 23 23.19 -24.53 7.38
N LEU A 24 22.55 -24.86 6.26
CA LEU A 24 23.10 -24.65 4.91
C LEU A 24 23.04 -23.17 4.50
N GLU A 25 22.10 -22.40 5.01
CA GLU A 25 21.94 -20.97 4.72
C GLU A 25 23.14 -20.14 5.20
N ASN A 26 23.71 -20.50 6.33
CA ASN A 26 24.89 -19.83 6.89
C ASN A 26 26.18 -20.02 6.09
N SER A 27 26.16 -20.88 5.05
CA SER A 27 27.37 -21.26 4.28
C SER A 27 27.40 -20.79 2.81
N SER A 28 26.38 -20.09 2.30
CA SER A 28 26.27 -19.79 0.87
C SER A 28 25.90 -18.34 0.55
N GLY A 29 26.47 -17.83 -0.55
CA GLY A 29 26.20 -16.48 -1.07
C GLY A 29 24.71 -16.19 -1.27
N ARG A 30 24.26 -15.03 -0.81
CA ARG A 30 22.83 -14.65 -0.67
C ARG A 30 22.22 -14.20 -1.98
N PRO A 31 20.96 -14.56 -2.26
CA PRO A 31 20.20 -13.91 -3.32
C PRO A 31 19.97 -12.43 -2.94
N ARG A 32 20.14 -11.53 -3.91
CA ARG A 32 19.78 -10.12 -3.74
C ARG A 32 18.25 -10.00 -3.73
N LEU A 33 17.66 -9.91 -2.54
CA LEU A 33 16.24 -9.59 -2.38
C LEU A 33 15.96 -8.16 -2.83
N SER A 34 14.78 -7.90 -3.36
CA SER A 34 14.32 -6.52 -3.50
C SER A 34 14.24 -5.88 -2.11
N ALA A 35 14.48 -4.57 -2.05
CA ALA A 35 14.44 -3.83 -0.79
C ALA A 35 13.13 -4.04 -0.01
N ASP A 36 12.02 -4.14 -0.73
CA ASP A 36 10.70 -4.34 -0.12
C ASP A 36 10.49 -5.77 0.39
N ALA A 37 10.94 -6.78 -0.36
CA ALA A 37 10.89 -8.16 0.09
C ALA A 37 11.69 -8.36 1.38
N LEU A 38 12.83 -7.66 1.52
CA LEU A 38 13.61 -7.64 2.75
C LEU A 38 12.82 -7.02 3.92
N LEU A 39 12.23 -5.83 3.70
CA LEU A 39 11.46 -5.15 4.75
C LEU A 39 10.26 -5.96 5.23
N TRP A 40 9.50 -6.55 4.29
CA TRP A 40 8.40 -7.45 4.65
C TRP A 40 8.89 -8.72 5.33
N GLY A 41 10.04 -9.25 4.90
CA GLY A 41 10.68 -10.40 5.56
C GLY A 41 11.04 -10.11 7.02
N ILE A 42 11.63 -8.94 7.31
CA ILE A 42 11.94 -8.51 8.68
C ILE A 42 10.66 -8.28 9.50
N ALA A 43 9.63 -7.65 8.93
CA ALA A 43 8.37 -7.42 9.62
C ALA A 43 7.70 -8.75 10.02
N LEU A 44 7.67 -9.73 9.11
CA LEU A 44 7.10 -11.06 9.35
C LEU A 44 7.93 -11.90 10.32
N ASN A 45 9.25 -11.87 10.21
CA ASN A 45 10.17 -12.60 11.07
C ASN A 45 11.31 -11.68 11.55
N PRO A 46 11.14 -10.97 12.68
CA PRO A 46 12.13 -10.03 13.19
C PRO A 46 13.37 -10.70 13.83
N LEU A 47 13.42 -12.05 13.93
CA LEU A 47 14.62 -12.82 14.25
C LEU A 47 15.56 -12.92 13.03
N ALA A 48 15.53 -11.93 12.16
CA ALA A 48 16.35 -11.82 10.98
C ALA A 48 17.85 -11.80 11.30
N SER A 49 18.68 -12.19 10.33
CA SER A 49 20.13 -12.19 10.47
C SER A 49 20.70 -10.78 10.72
N ASP A 50 21.89 -10.70 11.33
CA ASP A 50 22.57 -9.42 11.58
C ASP A 50 22.76 -8.59 10.30
N ASP A 51 22.97 -9.22 9.14
CA ASP A 51 23.13 -8.50 7.87
C ASP A 51 21.83 -7.88 7.35
N ASP A 52 20.66 -8.51 7.60
CA ASP A 52 19.35 -7.92 7.25
C ASP A 52 19.10 -6.67 8.11
N VAL A 53 19.56 -6.76 9.34
CA VAL A 53 19.52 -5.66 10.29
C VAL A 53 20.50 -4.55 9.92
N GLU A 54 21.72 -4.88 9.48
CA GLU A 54 22.65 -3.88 8.94
C GLU A 54 22.09 -3.18 7.71
N ALA A 55 21.43 -3.91 6.81
CA ALA A 55 20.74 -3.31 5.66
C ALA A 55 19.61 -2.36 6.06
N LEU A 56 18.90 -2.64 7.16
CA LEU A 56 17.91 -1.75 7.75
C LEU A 56 18.57 -0.53 8.39
N ASP A 57 19.66 -0.73 9.16
CA ASP A 57 20.40 0.32 9.87
C ASP A 57 21.20 1.22 8.90
N ALA A 58 21.72 0.69 7.79
CA ALA A 58 22.36 1.49 6.75
C ALA A 58 21.43 2.54 6.14
N ARG A 59 20.12 2.25 6.09
CA ARG A 59 19.10 3.22 5.68
C ARG A 59 18.82 4.27 6.76
N LEU A 60 19.04 3.93 8.03
CA LEU A 60 18.93 4.86 9.17
C LEU A 60 20.10 5.84 9.27
N SER A 61 21.32 5.41 8.86
CA SER A 61 22.55 6.20 9.06
C SER A 61 22.52 7.56 8.38
N ASN A 62 21.66 7.73 7.38
CA ASN A 62 21.44 9.00 6.67
C ASN A 62 20.25 9.81 7.24
N GLY A 63 19.68 9.40 8.36
CA GLY A 63 18.59 10.09 9.04
C GLY A 63 17.19 9.91 8.44
N PHE A 64 17.08 9.25 7.29
CA PHE A 64 15.80 8.91 6.65
C PHE A 64 15.96 7.64 5.80
N PRO A 65 14.92 6.80 5.68
CA PRO A 65 14.97 5.68 4.75
C PRO A 65 15.09 6.23 3.33
N VAL A 66 16.03 5.67 2.55
CA VAL A 66 16.12 6.00 1.13
C VAL A 66 14.82 5.48 0.48
N PRO A 67 14.05 6.35 -0.18
CA PRO A 67 12.84 5.92 -0.85
C PRO A 67 13.16 4.79 -1.83
N SER A 68 12.37 3.74 -1.80
CA SER A 68 12.50 2.68 -2.79
C SER A 68 12.05 3.23 -4.15
N GLU A 69 12.83 2.98 -5.19
CA GLU A 69 12.43 3.25 -6.57
C GLU A 69 11.80 2.00 -7.15
N ALA A 70 10.60 2.11 -7.67
CA ALA A 70 9.95 1.04 -8.40
C ALA A 70 9.43 1.56 -9.73
N ALA A 71 9.69 0.83 -10.80
CA ALA A 71 9.30 1.19 -12.16
C ALA A 71 9.79 2.58 -12.60
N GLY A 72 10.87 3.09 -11.98
CA GLY A 72 11.41 4.42 -12.26
C GLY A 72 10.74 5.56 -11.53
N TYR A 73 9.79 5.27 -10.64
CA TYR A 73 9.16 6.24 -9.75
C TYR A 73 9.73 6.15 -8.34
N SER A 74 9.80 7.29 -7.67
CA SER A 74 10.23 7.43 -6.29
C SER A 74 9.13 8.12 -5.46
N TRP A 75 9.41 8.36 -4.19
CA TRP A 75 8.52 9.16 -3.34
C TRP A 75 8.18 10.53 -3.98
N PRO A 76 6.95 11.03 -3.88
CA PRO A 76 5.79 10.47 -3.14
C PRO A 76 4.94 9.48 -3.94
N MET A 77 5.26 9.21 -5.21
CA MET A 77 4.48 8.29 -6.04
C MET A 77 4.54 6.86 -5.52
N VAL A 78 5.73 6.44 -5.09
CA VAL A 78 5.96 5.13 -4.47
C VAL A 78 6.33 5.36 -3.02
N ASN A 79 5.56 4.75 -2.12
CA ASN A 79 5.73 4.94 -0.69
C ASN A 79 6.04 3.62 0.03
N SER A 80 7.30 3.42 0.40
CA SER A 80 7.78 2.30 1.22
C SER A 80 7.97 2.66 2.69
N ASN A 81 7.77 3.93 3.06
CA ASN A 81 8.00 4.42 4.42
C ASN A 81 7.24 3.64 5.49
N PRO A 82 5.93 3.33 5.34
CA PRO A 82 5.20 2.60 6.37
C PRO A 82 5.73 1.17 6.59
N VAL A 83 6.17 0.50 5.52
CA VAL A 83 6.75 -0.85 5.62
C VAL A 83 8.09 -0.79 6.35
N TRP A 84 8.90 0.23 6.05
CA TRP A 84 10.15 0.46 6.74
C TRP A 84 9.94 0.76 8.23
N LEU A 85 8.98 1.62 8.58
CA LEU A 85 8.61 1.92 9.97
C LEU A 85 8.18 0.65 10.72
N LEU A 86 7.35 -0.19 10.10
CA LEU A 86 6.92 -1.46 10.68
C LEU A 86 8.10 -2.41 10.90
N ALA A 87 8.95 -2.61 9.90
CA ALA A 87 10.11 -3.47 9.99
C ALA A 87 11.10 -2.98 11.06
N ALA A 88 11.37 -1.67 11.11
CA ALA A 88 12.26 -1.06 12.10
C ALA A 88 11.72 -1.20 13.53
N ALA A 89 10.41 -0.98 13.71
CA ALA A 89 9.77 -1.12 15.02
C ALA A 89 9.75 -2.59 15.50
N GLU A 90 9.40 -3.54 14.63
CA GLU A 90 9.44 -4.97 14.94
C GLU A 90 10.88 -5.44 15.27
N SER A 91 11.86 -5.01 14.48
CA SER A 91 13.28 -5.31 14.73
C SER A 91 13.78 -4.69 16.05
N ALA A 92 13.38 -3.45 16.37
CA ALA A 92 13.72 -2.81 17.63
C ALA A 92 13.12 -3.55 18.83
N LYS A 93 11.84 -3.93 18.76
CA LYS A 93 11.15 -4.72 19.80
C LYS A 93 11.85 -6.07 20.00
N CYS A 94 12.16 -6.77 18.92
CA CYS A 94 12.78 -8.09 19.00
C CYS A 94 14.19 -8.03 19.60
N SER A 95 15.04 -7.14 19.10
CA SER A 95 16.45 -7.04 19.55
C SER A 95 16.62 -6.39 20.92
N GLY A 96 15.69 -5.53 21.35
CA GLY A 96 15.86 -4.72 22.57
C GLY A 96 16.99 -3.68 22.47
N ASN A 97 17.46 -3.35 21.27
CA ASN A 97 18.57 -2.43 21.03
C ASN A 97 18.15 -0.98 21.24
N LEU A 98 18.62 -0.35 22.32
CA LEU A 98 18.31 1.04 22.68
C LEU A 98 18.80 2.05 21.63
N ARG A 99 19.91 1.80 20.95
CA ARG A 99 20.40 2.72 19.89
C ARG A 99 19.45 2.71 18.71
N ARG A 100 18.99 1.52 18.31
CA ARG A 100 18.00 1.37 17.23
C ARG A 100 16.69 2.05 17.59
N LEU A 101 16.22 1.87 18.82
CA LEU A 101 15.03 2.57 19.30
C LEU A 101 15.21 4.10 19.25
N ALA A 102 16.35 4.62 19.73
CA ALA A 102 16.62 6.05 19.71
C ALA A 102 16.68 6.60 18.27
N SER A 103 17.30 5.87 17.34
CA SER A 103 17.32 6.24 15.93
C SER A 103 15.90 6.25 15.34
N LEU A 104 15.10 5.23 15.59
CA LEU A 104 13.70 5.17 15.16
C LEU A 104 12.90 6.35 15.71
N ALA A 105 13.03 6.63 17.02
CA ALA A 105 12.34 7.75 17.68
C ALA A 105 12.72 9.12 17.09
N SER A 106 13.96 9.27 16.64
CA SER A 106 14.43 10.54 16.04
C SER A 106 13.90 10.77 14.62
N VAL A 107 13.60 9.71 13.85
CA VAL A 107 13.24 9.86 12.43
C VAL A 107 11.76 9.59 12.13
N ALA A 108 11.10 8.71 12.89
CA ALA A 108 9.72 8.30 12.60
C ALA A 108 8.72 9.47 12.58
N PRO A 109 8.74 10.43 13.53
CA PRO A 109 7.82 11.57 13.49
C PRO A 109 8.00 12.42 12.22
N GLY A 110 9.24 12.66 11.80
CA GLY A 110 9.54 13.42 10.59
C GLY A 110 9.06 12.72 9.32
N ILE A 111 9.20 11.39 9.25
CA ILE A 111 8.72 10.56 8.13
C ILE A 111 7.20 10.67 8.00
N VAL A 112 6.48 10.39 9.10
CA VAL A 112 5.02 10.40 9.09
C VAL A 112 4.47 11.79 8.81
N ALA A 113 5.09 12.84 9.39
CA ALA A 113 4.69 14.23 9.14
C ALA A 113 4.88 14.64 7.68
N GLU A 114 5.98 14.20 7.03
CA GLU A 114 6.22 14.52 5.63
C GLU A 114 5.23 13.79 4.72
N ASP A 115 4.96 12.52 4.96
CA ASP A 115 3.97 11.76 4.20
C ASP A 115 2.55 12.31 4.42
N ALA A 116 2.17 12.63 5.65
CA ALA A 116 0.88 13.28 5.92
C ALA A 116 0.77 14.64 5.23
N ARG A 117 1.87 15.41 5.19
CA ARG A 117 1.90 16.72 4.57
C ARG A 117 1.73 16.67 3.05
N VAL A 118 2.26 15.64 2.38
CA VAL A 118 2.27 15.53 0.91
C VAL A 118 1.19 14.60 0.39
N CYS A 119 0.96 13.48 1.08
CA CYS A 119 0.14 12.40 0.56
C CYS A 119 -1.26 12.31 1.18
N LEU A 120 -1.55 12.96 2.33
CA LEU A 120 -2.87 12.84 2.95
C LEU A 120 -3.94 13.59 2.15
N ASN A 121 -4.96 12.87 1.71
CA ASN A 121 -6.17 13.45 1.16
C ASN A 121 -7.13 13.84 2.29
N PRO A 122 -7.36 15.12 2.53
CA PRO A 122 -8.22 15.58 3.64
C PRO A 122 -9.70 15.18 3.45
N SER A 123 -10.15 14.95 2.22
CA SER A 123 -11.55 14.58 1.92
C SER A 123 -11.86 13.13 2.26
N SER A 124 -10.92 12.23 2.09
CA SER A 124 -11.09 10.79 2.38
C SER A 124 -10.49 10.37 3.72
N GLY A 125 -9.47 11.08 4.19
CA GLY A 125 -8.64 10.69 5.32
C GLY A 125 -7.64 9.57 4.99
N LEU A 126 -7.41 9.27 3.70
CA LEU A 126 -6.47 8.25 3.21
C LEU A 126 -5.26 8.90 2.56
N LEU A 127 -4.12 8.20 2.56
CA LEU A 127 -2.93 8.64 1.86
C LEU A 127 -2.94 8.18 0.41
N TYR A 128 -2.46 9.04 -0.47
CA TYR A 128 -2.10 8.76 -1.85
C TYR A 128 -0.82 7.94 -1.95
N GLY A 129 -0.61 7.34 -3.12
CA GLY A 129 0.62 6.67 -3.50
C GLY A 129 0.48 5.16 -3.61
N LEU A 130 1.47 4.57 -4.27
CA LEU A 130 1.53 3.15 -4.56
C LEU A 130 2.55 2.45 -3.64
N PRO A 131 2.26 1.24 -3.15
CA PRO A 131 3.31 0.41 -2.59
C PRO A 131 4.23 -0.08 -3.73
N PRO A 132 5.53 -0.30 -3.47
CA PRO A 132 6.50 -0.63 -4.51
C PRO A 132 6.12 -1.86 -5.36
N TYR A 133 5.53 -2.89 -4.76
CA TYR A 133 5.12 -4.10 -5.47
C TYR A 133 3.99 -3.86 -6.48
N LEU A 134 3.08 -2.91 -6.22
CA LEU A 134 2.06 -2.50 -7.20
C LEU A 134 2.65 -1.56 -8.26
N ALA A 135 3.51 -0.63 -7.85
CA ALA A 135 4.17 0.28 -8.79
C ALA A 135 5.02 -0.47 -9.83
N GLY A 136 5.63 -1.61 -9.46
CA GLY A 136 6.37 -2.48 -10.37
C GLY A 136 5.51 -3.18 -11.42
N ASN A 137 4.21 -3.33 -11.19
CA ASN A 137 3.26 -3.98 -12.10
C ASN A 137 2.54 -2.95 -12.97
N GLN A 138 3.24 -2.38 -13.95
CA GLN A 138 2.68 -1.33 -14.82
C GLN A 138 1.51 -1.81 -15.68
N SER A 139 1.49 -3.09 -16.06
CA SER A 139 0.42 -3.67 -16.87
C SER A 139 -0.92 -3.77 -16.15
N MET A 140 -0.93 -3.58 -14.84
CA MET A 140 -2.16 -3.54 -14.04
C MET A 140 -2.98 -2.27 -14.28
N PHE A 141 -2.31 -1.15 -14.62
CA PHE A 141 -2.96 0.14 -14.79
C PHE A 141 -3.44 0.34 -16.22
N PRO A 142 -4.63 0.93 -16.43
CA PRO A 142 -5.11 1.27 -17.76
C PRO A 142 -4.21 2.32 -18.44
N GLU A 143 -4.17 2.28 -19.77
CA GLU A 143 -3.30 3.16 -20.58
C GLU A 143 -3.59 4.65 -20.37
N TRP A 144 -4.82 5.01 -20.05
CA TRP A 144 -5.19 6.41 -19.82
C TRP A 144 -4.61 6.99 -18.52
N MET A 145 -4.25 6.14 -17.53
CA MET A 145 -3.69 6.62 -16.28
C MET A 145 -2.31 7.21 -16.47
N GLN A 146 -2.25 8.53 -16.37
CA GLN A 146 -1.02 9.29 -16.32
C GLN A 146 -0.29 9.07 -14.98
N PRO A 147 0.97 9.47 -14.84
CA PRO A 147 1.68 9.36 -13.56
C PRO A 147 0.98 10.04 -12.39
N VAL A 148 0.29 11.18 -12.62
CA VAL A 148 -0.47 11.86 -11.59
C VAL A 148 -1.67 11.04 -11.12
N ASP A 149 -2.42 10.43 -12.04
CA ASP A 149 -3.57 9.58 -11.70
C ASP A 149 -3.15 8.37 -10.84
N ARG A 150 -1.95 7.83 -11.11
CA ARG A 150 -1.37 6.75 -10.30
C ARG A 150 -0.93 7.23 -8.91
N PHE A 151 -0.39 8.45 -8.81
CA PHE A 151 -0.09 9.06 -7.52
C PHE A 151 -1.36 9.24 -6.69
N GLU A 152 -2.46 9.68 -7.30
CA GLU A 152 -3.74 9.93 -6.65
C GLU A 152 -4.48 8.68 -6.21
N CYS A 153 -4.02 7.49 -6.60
CA CYS A 153 -4.55 6.24 -6.08
C CYS A 153 -4.33 6.15 -4.58
N GLN A 154 -5.42 5.97 -3.85
CA GLN A 154 -5.41 5.69 -2.41
C GLN A 154 -5.40 4.18 -2.25
N THR A 155 -4.21 3.60 -2.08
CA THR A 155 -4.07 2.14 -2.06
C THR A 155 -4.32 1.54 -0.68
N PHE A 156 -4.98 0.39 -0.63
CA PHE A 156 -5.10 -0.39 0.60
C PHE A 156 -3.73 -0.71 1.18
N GLY A 157 -2.76 -1.07 0.30
CA GLY A 157 -1.41 -1.44 0.68
C GLY A 157 -0.68 -0.36 1.48
N VAL A 158 -0.59 0.88 0.99
CA VAL A 158 0.08 1.98 1.71
C VAL A 158 -0.65 2.31 3.01
N ASN A 159 -1.97 2.48 2.94
CA ASN A 159 -2.76 2.91 4.10
C ASN A 159 -2.80 1.86 5.21
N MET A 160 -2.97 0.58 4.88
CA MET A 160 -2.94 -0.49 5.87
C MET A 160 -1.54 -0.67 6.46
N SER A 161 -0.48 -0.53 5.66
CA SER A 161 0.89 -0.56 6.18
C SER A 161 1.12 0.55 7.22
N TYR A 162 0.55 1.74 7.02
CA TYR A 162 0.56 2.81 8.02
C TYR A 162 -0.21 2.43 9.28
N VAL A 163 -1.41 1.85 9.16
CA VAL A 163 -2.18 1.36 10.33
C VAL A 163 -1.32 0.40 11.16
N LEU A 164 -0.67 -0.56 10.50
CA LEU A 164 0.17 -1.55 11.18
C LEU A 164 1.42 -0.92 11.82
N ALA A 165 2.10 -0.03 11.10
CA ALA A 165 3.29 0.65 11.59
C ALA A 165 2.98 1.55 12.80
N LEU A 166 1.94 2.37 12.71
CA LEU A 166 1.52 3.27 13.79
C LEU A 166 1.10 2.50 15.04
N ARG A 167 0.34 1.41 14.91
CA ARG A 167 -0.02 0.55 16.04
C ARG A 167 1.20 -0.10 16.67
N CYS A 168 2.17 -0.54 15.87
CA CYS A 168 3.43 -1.10 16.36
C CYS A 168 4.26 -0.06 17.14
N LEU A 169 4.33 1.18 16.62
CA LEU A 169 4.99 2.30 17.29
C LEU A 169 4.28 2.70 18.60
N ASP A 170 2.96 2.71 18.59
CA ASP A 170 2.16 3.02 19.79
C ASP A 170 2.32 1.94 20.88
N GLU A 171 2.35 0.65 20.51
CA GLU A 171 2.68 -0.44 21.43
C GLU A 171 4.07 -0.27 22.05
N LEU A 172 5.06 0.11 21.21
CA LEU A 172 6.41 0.41 21.65
C LEU A 172 6.42 1.58 22.63
N ASN A 173 5.74 2.67 22.33
CA ASN A 173 5.60 3.84 23.21
C ASN A 173 4.97 3.48 24.56
N ARG A 174 3.85 2.78 24.56
CA ARG A 174 3.19 2.35 25.79
C ARG A 174 4.12 1.53 26.66
N SER A 175 4.89 0.62 26.06
CA SER A 175 5.87 -0.19 26.77
C SER A 175 6.98 0.66 27.42
N MET A 176 7.40 1.75 26.78
CA MET A 176 8.44 2.65 27.29
C MET A 176 7.93 3.56 28.41
N VAL A 177 6.75 4.15 28.24
CA VAL A 177 6.10 5.04 29.22
C VAL A 177 5.82 4.31 30.53
N LEU A 178 5.34 3.06 30.50
CA LEU A 178 5.06 2.25 31.67
C LEU A 178 6.29 2.04 32.60
N ARG A 179 7.50 2.31 32.12
CA ARG A 179 8.75 2.17 32.88
C ARG A 179 9.54 3.47 33.00
N ASN A 180 8.87 4.61 32.97
CA ASN A 180 9.47 5.96 33.14
C ASN A 180 10.69 6.24 32.22
N ARG A 181 10.67 5.76 30.99
CA ARG A 181 11.71 6.08 30.00
C ARG A 181 11.20 7.12 29.00
N SER A 182 12.01 8.16 28.80
CA SER A 182 11.66 9.34 28.00
C SER A 182 11.77 9.19 26.47
N ALA A 183 12.04 7.99 25.96
CA ALA A 183 12.15 7.77 24.52
C ALA A 183 10.80 7.37 23.91
N ALA A 184 9.85 8.30 23.90
CA ALA A 184 8.59 8.12 23.18
C ALA A 184 8.73 8.57 21.73
N VAL A 185 8.12 7.81 20.80
CA VAL A 185 7.96 8.22 19.39
C VAL A 185 6.60 8.91 19.29
N GLU A 186 6.55 10.23 19.48
CA GLU A 186 5.30 10.99 19.40
C GLU A 186 4.95 11.29 17.94
N ILE A 187 3.75 10.86 17.50
CA ILE A 187 3.22 11.10 16.17
C ILE A 187 1.80 11.65 16.32
N ASP A 188 1.64 12.94 16.04
CA ASP A 188 0.36 13.65 16.22
C ASP A 188 -0.39 13.88 14.89
N CYS A 189 0.29 13.70 13.76
CA CYS A 189 -0.24 14.11 12.45
C CYS A 189 -1.04 13.02 11.72
N LEU A 190 -0.96 11.77 12.18
CA LEU A 190 -1.66 10.62 11.59
C LEU A 190 -2.01 9.61 12.68
N ASP A 191 -3.29 9.26 12.77
CA ASP A 191 -3.82 8.32 13.75
C ASP A 191 -4.23 7.00 13.11
N ALA A 192 -3.79 5.87 13.68
CA ALA A 192 -4.02 4.53 13.15
C ALA A 192 -5.52 4.16 13.08
N ASP A 193 -6.30 4.52 14.10
CA ASP A 193 -7.71 4.15 14.14
C ASP A 193 -8.55 5.02 13.19
N SER A 194 -8.23 6.30 13.07
CA SER A 194 -8.83 7.21 12.08
C SER A 194 -8.57 6.70 10.66
N LEU A 195 -7.33 6.29 10.36
CA LEU A 195 -6.94 5.74 9.06
C LEU A 195 -7.63 4.40 8.79
N CYS A 196 -7.68 3.50 9.78
CA CYS A 196 -8.40 2.23 9.68
C CYS A 196 -9.90 2.42 9.43
N ASN A 197 -10.52 3.38 10.11
CA ASN A 197 -11.92 3.73 9.90
C ASN A 197 -12.17 4.34 8.53
N ALA A 198 -11.25 5.15 8.00
CA ALA A 198 -11.32 5.66 6.63
C ALA A 198 -11.24 4.53 5.60
N LEU A 199 -10.32 3.57 5.78
CA LEU A 199 -10.25 2.35 4.96
C LEU A 199 -11.57 1.57 4.97
N LYS A 200 -12.14 1.31 6.15
CA LYS A 200 -13.41 0.58 6.28
C LYS A 200 -14.57 1.29 5.56
N ARG A 201 -14.63 2.61 5.63
CA ARG A 201 -15.69 3.37 4.95
C ARG A 201 -15.53 3.44 3.44
N ARG A 202 -14.30 3.50 2.94
CA ARG A 202 -14.01 3.82 1.54
C ARG A 202 -13.68 2.63 0.67
N MET A 203 -13.13 1.56 1.27
CA MET A 203 -12.57 0.46 0.50
C MET A 203 -13.15 -0.92 0.87
N TRP A 204 -13.95 -1.01 1.93
CA TRP A 204 -14.61 -2.27 2.26
C TRP A 204 -15.67 -2.63 1.22
N LEU A 205 -15.58 -3.82 0.66
CA LEU A 205 -16.50 -4.39 -0.32
C LEU A 205 -17.35 -5.48 0.36
N PRO A 206 -18.52 -5.13 0.92
CA PRO A 206 -19.26 -6.04 1.80
C PRO A 206 -19.76 -7.30 1.09
N GLN A 207 -20.06 -7.21 -0.21
CA GLN A 207 -20.50 -8.35 -1.01
C GLN A 207 -19.36 -9.34 -1.31
N GLN A 208 -18.13 -8.85 -1.35
CA GLN A 208 -16.92 -9.65 -1.60
C GLN A 208 -16.24 -10.07 -0.29
N GLY A 209 -16.58 -9.43 0.83
CA GLY A 209 -16.02 -9.72 2.13
C GLY A 209 -14.54 -9.37 2.29
N CYS A 210 -14.04 -8.43 1.50
CA CYS A 210 -12.65 -7.96 1.50
C CYS A 210 -12.56 -6.46 1.23
N PHE A 211 -11.34 -5.93 1.23
CA PHE A 211 -11.07 -4.55 0.82
C PHE A 211 -10.68 -4.48 -0.66
N GLY A 212 -11.11 -3.44 -1.36
CA GLY A 212 -10.59 -3.12 -2.68
C GLY A 212 -9.10 -2.80 -2.64
N THR A 213 -8.39 -3.07 -3.73
CA THR A 213 -6.94 -2.81 -3.83
C THR A 213 -6.62 -1.33 -3.72
N MET A 214 -7.43 -0.48 -4.33
CA MET A 214 -7.26 0.96 -4.33
C MET A 214 -8.58 1.68 -4.58
N ALA A 215 -8.65 2.95 -4.15
CA ALA A 215 -9.63 3.90 -4.63
C ALA A 215 -8.93 4.86 -5.60
N TYR A 216 -9.53 5.11 -6.75
CA TYR A 216 -8.94 5.82 -7.89
C TYR A 216 -9.94 6.72 -8.60
N GLY A 217 -9.50 7.47 -9.57
CA GLY A 217 -10.29 8.44 -10.31
C GLY A 217 -10.13 9.84 -9.73
N PHE A 218 -11.18 10.65 -9.79
CA PHE A 218 -11.08 12.01 -9.28
C PHE A 218 -10.90 12.04 -7.75
N PRO A 219 -9.86 12.69 -7.19
CA PRO A 219 -9.47 12.53 -5.79
C PRO A 219 -10.52 12.95 -4.76
N VAL A 220 -11.46 13.82 -5.15
CA VAL A 220 -12.56 14.24 -4.26
C VAL A 220 -13.63 13.15 -4.16
N TRP A 221 -13.82 12.38 -5.24
CA TRP A 221 -14.81 11.32 -5.38
C TRP A 221 -14.19 10.04 -5.96
N PRO A 222 -13.23 9.42 -5.28
CA PRO A 222 -12.60 8.21 -5.77
C PRO A 222 -13.56 7.03 -5.70
N VAL A 223 -13.43 6.12 -6.65
CA VAL A 223 -14.17 4.85 -6.73
C VAL A 223 -13.25 3.72 -6.30
N ALA A 224 -13.75 2.82 -5.45
CA ALA A 224 -12.99 1.64 -5.05
C ALA A 224 -12.93 0.62 -6.20
N LEU A 225 -11.72 0.14 -6.53
CA LEU A 225 -11.53 -0.95 -7.46
C LEU A 225 -11.93 -2.27 -6.79
N GLU A 226 -12.76 -3.05 -7.44
CA GLU A 226 -13.33 -4.29 -6.86
C GLU A 226 -12.36 -5.48 -6.81
N GLY A 227 -11.15 -5.35 -7.30
CA GLY A 227 -10.10 -6.36 -7.13
C GLY A 227 -9.45 -6.32 -5.76
N SER A 228 -9.03 -7.48 -5.26
CA SER A 228 -8.34 -7.60 -3.99
C SER A 228 -6.80 -7.56 -4.14
N ASP A 229 -6.13 -7.16 -3.06
CA ASP A 229 -4.69 -7.34 -2.85
C ASP A 229 -4.48 -8.44 -1.79
N PRO A 230 -4.31 -9.71 -2.19
CA PRO A 230 -4.27 -10.83 -1.24
C PRO A 230 -3.16 -10.70 -0.20
N PHE A 231 -2.01 -10.12 -0.57
CA PHE A 231 -0.90 -9.95 0.34
C PHE A 231 -1.26 -9.01 1.49
N MET A 232 -1.72 -7.81 1.18
CA MET A 232 -2.07 -6.84 2.21
C MET A 232 -3.34 -7.19 2.98
N GLN A 233 -4.30 -7.88 2.36
CA GLN A 233 -5.44 -8.47 3.05
C GLN A 233 -4.98 -9.43 4.15
N ALA A 234 -4.07 -10.36 3.79
CA ALA A 234 -3.50 -11.32 4.74
C ALA A 234 -2.67 -10.63 5.83
N MET A 235 -1.82 -9.65 5.47
CA MET A 235 -1.03 -8.87 6.42
C MET A 235 -1.90 -8.10 7.42
N ALA A 236 -3.00 -7.51 6.95
CA ALA A 236 -3.95 -6.79 7.79
C ALA A 236 -4.51 -7.67 8.92
N VAL A 237 -4.84 -8.94 8.61
CA VAL A 237 -5.29 -9.90 9.62
C VAL A 237 -4.11 -10.42 10.45
N ALA A 238 -3.02 -10.83 9.81
CA ALA A 238 -1.85 -11.41 10.47
C ALA A 238 -1.27 -10.49 11.58
N PHE A 239 -1.28 -9.18 11.37
CA PHE A 239 -0.78 -8.19 12.33
C PHE A 239 -1.88 -7.55 13.20
N GLY A 240 -3.13 -8.00 13.08
CA GLY A 240 -4.24 -7.48 13.89
C GLY A 240 -4.68 -6.06 13.49
N GLY A 241 -4.42 -5.66 12.24
CA GLY A 241 -5.00 -4.44 11.65
C GLY A 241 -6.52 -4.56 11.51
N ILE A 242 -7.00 -5.78 11.31
CA ILE A 242 -8.41 -6.15 11.20
C ILE A 242 -8.67 -7.36 12.09
N ASP A 243 -9.82 -7.41 12.72
CA ASP A 243 -10.22 -8.45 13.67
C ASP A 243 -11.68 -8.93 13.48
N GLY A 244 -12.10 -9.85 14.32
CA GLY A 244 -13.47 -10.34 14.44
C GLY A 244 -14.05 -10.91 13.15
N ALA A 245 -15.32 -10.58 12.87
CA ALA A 245 -16.05 -11.09 11.71
C ALA A 245 -15.42 -10.63 10.37
N MET A 246 -14.89 -9.40 10.33
CA MET A 246 -14.24 -8.85 9.15
C MET A 246 -12.96 -9.62 8.82
N ALA A 247 -12.14 -9.96 9.83
CA ALA A 247 -10.94 -10.78 9.62
C ALA A 247 -11.28 -12.17 9.08
N ARG A 248 -12.33 -12.83 9.60
CA ARG A 248 -12.81 -14.11 9.07
C ARG A 248 -13.27 -13.98 7.61
N SER A 249 -14.01 -12.92 7.29
CA SER A 249 -14.46 -12.68 5.92
C SER A 249 -13.27 -12.50 4.97
N VAL A 250 -12.29 -11.68 5.36
CA VAL A 250 -11.06 -11.46 4.59
C VAL A 250 -10.32 -12.78 4.37
N VAL A 251 -10.10 -13.59 5.41
CA VAL A 251 -9.39 -14.86 5.26
C VAL A 251 -10.13 -15.82 4.32
N ASN A 252 -11.46 -15.84 4.39
CA ASN A 252 -12.28 -16.67 3.49
C ASN A 252 -12.24 -16.20 2.02
N SER A 253 -11.95 -14.92 1.78
CA SER A 253 -11.83 -14.34 0.44
C SER A 253 -10.44 -14.52 -0.19
N LEU A 254 -9.43 -14.91 0.60
CA LEU A 254 -8.07 -15.08 0.07
C LEU A 254 -8.01 -16.22 -0.97
N PRO A 255 -7.32 -16.03 -2.10
CA PRO A 255 -7.19 -17.06 -3.10
C PRO A 255 -6.43 -18.26 -2.54
N LEU A 256 -6.97 -19.46 -2.77
CA LEU A 256 -6.25 -20.68 -2.47
C LEU A 256 -5.13 -20.91 -3.50
N PRO A 257 -4.00 -21.50 -3.12
CA PRO A 257 -2.90 -21.76 -4.04
C PRO A 257 -3.25 -22.93 -4.96
N ASP A 258 -3.96 -22.66 -6.04
CA ASP A 258 -4.28 -23.63 -7.08
C ASP A 258 -3.09 -23.77 -8.04
N GLY A 259 -2.40 -24.91 -8.00
CA GLY A 259 -1.33 -25.23 -8.95
C GLY A 259 0.10 -24.93 -8.50
N PRO A 260 1.08 -24.90 -9.43
CA PRO A 260 2.46 -24.53 -9.12
C PRO A 260 2.51 -23.09 -8.60
N PRO A 261 3.45 -22.75 -7.70
CA PRO A 261 3.35 -21.64 -6.75
C PRO A 261 3.20 -20.28 -7.43
N SER A 262 1.95 -19.88 -7.62
CA SER A 262 1.58 -18.56 -8.15
C SER A 262 1.57 -17.46 -7.07
N ILE A 263 1.54 -17.85 -5.79
CA ILE A 263 1.51 -16.92 -4.67
C ILE A 263 2.94 -16.61 -4.25
N PRO A 264 3.35 -15.32 -4.18
CA PRO A 264 4.62 -14.94 -3.59
C PRO A 264 4.76 -15.50 -2.17
N GLN A 265 5.96 -15.93 -1.79
CA GLN A 265 6.21 -16.62 -0.50
C GLN A 265 5.71 -15.85 0.71
N HIS A 266 5.87 -14.51 0.69
CA HIS A 266 5.37 -13.65 1.78
C HIS A 266 3.85 -13.63 1.86
N THR A 267 3.15 -13.70 0.73
CA THR A 267 1.68 -13.79 0.69
C THR A 267 1.22 -15.09 1.34
N GLY A 268 1.86 -16.22 1.00
CA GLY A 268 1.54 -17.52 1.60
C GLY A 268 1.77 -17.53 3.11
N ALA A 269 2.88 -16.95 3.59
CA ALA A 269 3.17 -16.84 5.02
C ALA A 269 2.15 -15.96 5.74
N ALA A 270 1.86 -14.79 5.22
CA ALA A 270 0.88 -13.88 5.78
C ALA A 270 -0.52 -14.52 5.83
N ALA A 271 -0.92 -15.22 4.76
CA ALA A 271 -2.20 -15.93 4.69
C ALA A 271 -2.28 -17.10 5.70
N ALA A 272 -1.20 -17.87 5.86
CA ALA A 272 -1.14 -18.92 6.89
C ALA A 272 -1.25 -18.35 8.30
N ILE A 273 -0.52 -17.25 8.61
CA ILE A 273 -0.60 -16.55 9.90
C ILE A 273 -2.01 -15.96 10.10
N ALA A 274 -2.59 -15.36 9.08
CA ALA A 274 -3.96 -14.82 9.13
C ALA A 274 -4.98 -15.94 9.43
N ALA A 275 -4.83 -17.11 8.80
CA ALA A 275 -5.69 -18.26 9.04
C ALA A 275 -5.61 -18.76 10.49
N THR A 276 -4.42 -18.74 11.12
CA THR A 276 -4.30 -19.12 12.55
C THR A 276 -5.03 -18.13 13.45
N ARG A 277 -5.00 -16.83 13.14
CA ARG A 277 -5.69 -15.81 13.93
C ARG A 277 -7.21 -15.93 13.92
N VAL A 278 -7.77 -16.49 12.87
CA VAL A 278 -9.22 -16.76 12.79
C VAL A 278 -9.57 -18.23 13.05
N HIS A 279 -8.58 -19.03 13.48
CA HIS A 279 -8.68 -20.45 13.80
C HIS A 279 -9.15 -21.32 12.62
N SER A 280 -8.73 -20.97 11.39
CA SER A 280 -9.03 -21.72 10.18
C SER A 280 -7.91 -22.72 9.87
N SER A 281 -8.05 -23.95 10.38
CA SER A 281 -7.08 -25.02 10.20
C SER A 281 -6.92 -25.48 8.74
N ASP A 282 -8.02 -25.50 8.00
CA ASP A 282 -8.03 -25.98 6.61
C ASP A 282 -7.26 -25.02 5.71
N GLN A 283 -7.53 -23.72 5.81
CA GLN A 283 -6.79 -22.72 5.05
C GLN A 283 -5.32 -22.66 5.44
N MET A 284 -5.01 -22.71 6.74
CA MET A 284 -3.62 -22.79 7.21
C MET A 284 -2.89 -23.98 6.59
N SER A 285 -3.51 -25.16 6.59
CA SER A 285 -2.92 -26.38 6.03
C SER A 285 -2.57 -26.23 4.56
N VAL A 286 -3.46 -25.62 3.78
CA VAL A 286 -3.27 -25.40 2.33
C VAL A 286 -2.09 -24.46 2.08
N TYR A 287 -2.00 -23.33 2.80
CA TYR A 287 -0.89 -22.40 2.63
C TYR A 287 0.46 -22.98 3.10
N VAL A 288 0.48 -23.70 4.23
CA VAL A 288 1.69 -24.37 4.70
C VAL A 288 2.14 -25.43 3.69
N ALA A 289 1.23 -26.23 3.16
CA ALA A 289 1.55 -27.23 2.12
C ALA A 289 2.13 -26.59 0.86
N ALA A 290 1.61 -25.43 0.44
CA ALA A 290 2.13 -24.68 -0.71
C ALA A 290 3.57 -24.17 -0.47
N ILE A 291 3.86 -23.62 0.71
CA ILE A 291 5.21 -23.18 1.11
C ILE A 291 6.17 -24.39 1.12
N MET A 292 5.77 -25.49 1.74
CA MET A 292 6.58 -26.71 1.81
C MET A 292 6.88 -27.32 0.44
N LYS A 293 5.88 -27.34 -0.45
CA LYS A 293 6.07 -27.78 -1.84
C LYS A 293 7.10 -26.92 -2.56
N ARG A 294 7.08 -25.61 -2.33
CA ARG A 294 8.06 -24.69 -2.92
C ARG A 294 9.46 -24.94 -2.38
N ILE A 295 9.62 -25.09 -1.08
CA ILE A 295 10.92 -25.43 -0.47
C ILE A 295 11.45 -26.72 -1.11
N GLY A 296 10.61 -27.75 -1.28
CA GLY A 296 11.00 -28.99 -1.96
C GLY A 296 11.47 -28.78 -3.39
N LEU A 297 10.80 -27.92 -4.17
CA LEU A 297 11.20 -27.58 -5.54
C LEU A 297 12.51 -26.77 -5.58
N GLU A 298 12.72 -25.86 -4.65
CA GLU A 298 13.96 -25.09 -4.51
C GLU A 298 15.16 -26.01 -4.21
N ILE A 299 14.98 -26.96 -3.30
CA ILE A 299 15.99 -27.99 -3.00
C ILE A 299 16.32 -28.82 -4.23
N LEU A 300 15.29 -29.34 -4.93
CA LEU A 300 15.47 -30.18 -6.12
C LEU A 300 16.12 -29.44 -7.30
N SER A 301 15.86 -28.14 -7.43
CA SER A 301 16.46 -27.31 -8.49
C SER A 301 17.85 -26.78 -8.14
N GLY A 302 18.37 -27.08 -6.96
CA GLY A 302 19.66 -26.55 -6.46
C GLY A 302 19.62 -25.04 -6.20
N ARG A 303 18.45 -24.42 -6.26
CA ARG A 303 18.27 -23.01 -5.89
C ARG A 303 18.17 -22.89 -4.37
N ARG A 304 19.04 -22.07 -3.82
CA ARG A 304 19.07 -21.79 -2.37
C ARG A 304 18.41 -20.43 -2.12
N GLU A 305 17.10 -20.35 -2.35
CA GLU A 305 16.36 -19.13 -2.02
C GLU A 305 15.92 -19.20 -0.55
N SER A 306 16.45 -18.30 0.25
CA SER A 306 16.15 -18.19 1.69
C SER A 306 14.71 -17.73 1.99
N ILE A 307 14.00 -17.20 1.00
CA ILE A 307 12.67 -16.58 1.18
C ILE A 307 11.62 -17.60 1.65
N SER A 308 11.58 -18.79 1.06
CA SER A 308 10.57 -19.80 1.42
C SER A 308 10.80 -20.36 2.83
N VAL A 309 12.06 -20.51 3.23
CA VAL A 309 12.43 -20.93 4.59
C VAL A 309 12.06 -19.84 5.61
N ARG A 310 12.37 -18.58 5.32
CA ARG A 310 11.96 -17.45 6.15
C ARG A 310 10.44 -17.32 6.27
N ALA A 311 9.73 -17.56 5.18
CA ALA A 311 8.27 -17.60 5.16
C ALA A 311 7.73 -18.68 6.10
N LEU A 312 8.29 -19.90 6.06
CA LEU A 312 7.90 -20.98 6.96
C LEU A 312 8.26 -20.66 8.42
N SER A 313 9.44 -20.10 8.69
CA SER A 313 9.83 -19.67 10.04
C SER A 313 8.87 -18.62 10.60
N ALA A 314 8.42 -17.66 9.78
CA ALA A 314 7.41 -16.69 10.18
C ALA A 314 6.06 -17.36 10.55
N VAL A 315 5.63 -18.36 9.77
CA VAL A 315 4.41 -19.13 10.07
C VAL A 315 4.54 -19.90 11.39
N VAL A 316 5.69 -20.49 11.64
CA VAL A 316 5.95 -21.21 12.90
C VAL A 316 5.90 -20.24 14.07
N LEU A 317 6.65 -19.15 14.02
CA LEU A 317 6.75 -18.20 15.12
C LEU A 317 5.44 -17.42 15.35
N ARG A 318 4.91 -16.77 14.31
CA ARG A 318 3.72 -15.91 14.47
C ARG A 318 2.40 -16.65 14.33
N GLY A 319 2.38 -17.74 13.56
CA GLY A 319 1.19 -18.57 13.37
C GLY A 319 1.04 -19.63 14.46
N LEU A 320 1.91 -20.64 14.49
CA LEU A 320 1.79 -21.74 15.43
C LEU A 320 2.04 -21.34 16.88
N LEU A 321 3.14 -20.63 17.15
CA LEU A 321 3.46 -20.15 18.51
C LEU A 321 2.67 -18.89 18.87
N GLY A 322 2.14 -18.16 17.88
CA GLY A 322 1.49 -16.88 18.12
C GLY A 322 2.42 -15.86 18.79
N CYS A 323 3.73 -15.93 18.49
CA CYS A 323 4.73 -15.05 19.09
C CYS A 323 4.45 -13.58 18.81
N ARG A 324 4.46 -12.77 19.88
CA ARG A 324 4.47 -11.31 19.81
C ARG A 324 5.70 -10.80 20.52
N PHE A 325 6.54 -10.11 19.74
CA PHE A 325 7.77 -9.51 20.26
C PHE A 325 7.42 -8.15 20.86
N GLY A 326 7.47 -8.07 22.19
CA GLY A 326 7.36 -6.83 22.93
C GLY A 326 8.74 -6.27 23.28
N TRP A 327 8.80 -5.01 23.74
CA TRP A 327 10.06 -4.43 24.19
C TRP A 327 10.63 -5.11 25.44
N TYR A 328 9.77 -5.53 26.35
CA TYR A 328 10.16 -6.12 27.65
C TYR A 328 9.89 -7.62 27.76
N GLU A 329 9.10 -8.16 26.86
CA GLU A 329 8.66 -9.55 26.94
C GLU A 329 8.39 -10.14 25.56
N LEU A 330 8.49 -11.44 25.48
CA LEU A 330 8.01 -12.24 24.38
C LEU A 330 6.77 -12.99 24.87
N THR A 331 5.65 -12.78 24.21
CA THR A 331 4.40 -13.45 24.57
C THR A 331 4.01 -14.50 23.54
N PHE A 332 3.34 -15.54 24.00
CA PHE A 332 2.89 -16.67 23.20
C PHE A 332 1.37 -16.79 23.27
N ALA A 333 0.74 -16.89 22.11
CA ALA A 333 -0.68 -17.21 21.94
C ALA A 333 -0.80 -18.35 20.91
N PRO A 334 -0.35 -19.56 21.25
CA PRO A 334 -0.20 -20.65 20.29
C PRO A 334 -1.54 -21.16 19.78
N TYR A 335 -1.52 -21.60 18.54
CA TYR A 335 -2.61 -22.31 17.89
C TYR A 335 -2.08 -23.61 17.28
N LEU A 336 -2.65 -24.73 17.72
CA LEU A 336 -2.28 -26.06 17.23
C LEU A 336 -3.40 -26.61 16.35
N PRO A 337 -3.18 -26.70 15.02
CA PRO A 337 -4.20 -27.22 14.14
C PRO A 337 -4.41 -28.73 14.38
N PRO A 338 -5.58 -29.31 14.02
CA PRO A 338 -5.94 -30.69 14.35
C PRO A 338 -4.98 -31.77 13.82
N TRP A 339 -4.24 -31.43 12.75
CA TRP A 339 -3.27 -32.33 12.13
C TRP A 339 -1.89 -32.34 12.82
N LEU A 340 -1.66 -31.40 13.79
CA LEU A 340 -0.42 -31.28 14.53
C LEU A 340 -0.73 -31.51 16.03
N ARG A 341 -0.28 -32.63 16.58
CA ARG A 341 -0.55 -32.99 17.98
C ARG A 341 0.45 -32.42 18.97
N GLU A 342 1.68 -32.27 18.52
CA GLU A 342 2.78 -31.75 19.33
C GLU A 342 3.75 -30.98 18.45
N ALA A 343 4.42 -29.97 18.99
CA ALA A 343 5.49 -29.24 18.34
C ALA A 343 6.57 -28.88 19.36
N HIS A 344 7.85 -29.03 18.98
CA HIS A 344 8.99 -28.59 19.76
C HIS A 344 9.78 -27.61 18.91
N ILE A 345 9.93 -26.38 19.37
CA ILE A 345 10.49 -25.27 18.61
C ILE A 345 11.55 -24.57 19.46
N ASN A 346 12.76 -24.48 18.90
CA ASN A 346 13.89 -23.80 19.55
C ASN A 346 14.31 -22.59 18.73
N PHE A 347 14.47 -21.45 19.37
CA PHE A 347 14.99 -20.25 18.72
C PHE A 347 15.68 -19.32 19.71
N GLY A 348 16.66 -18.57 19.22
CA GLY A 348 17.31 -17.53 20.02
C GLY A 348 16.47 -16.26 20.09
N TRP A 349 16.30 -15.69 21.27
CA TRP A 349 15.73 -14.37 21.46
C TRP A 349 16.58 -13.58 22.45
N ARG A 350 17.26 -12.54 21.94
CA ARG A 350 18.22 -11.73 22.72
C ARG A 350 19.34 -12.61 23.30
N LYS A 351 19.38 -12.77 24.62
CA LYS A 351 20.37 -13.60 25.32
C LYS A 351 19.81 -14.97 25.76
N ALA A 352 18.57 -15.25 25.46
CA ALA A 352 17.90 -16.48 25.82
C ALA A 352 17.79 -17.44 24.64
N ASP A 353 18.05 -18.72 24.90
CA ASP A 353 17.68 -19.83 24.00
C ASP A 353 16.31 -20.34 24.44
N VAL A 354 15.29 -20.02 23.69
CA VAL A 354 13.90 -20.32 24.01
C VAL A 354 13.50 -21.66 23.36
N GLU A 355 13.13 -22.62 24.20
CA GLU A 355 12.60 -23.91 23.80
C GLU A 355 11.10 -23.95 24.17
N VAL A 356 10.25 -24.11 23.17
CA VAL A 356 8.80 -24.16 23.35
C VAL A 356 8.30 -25.54 22.97
N SER A 357 7.65 -26.21 23.91
CA SER A 357 6.97 -27.48 23.69
C SER A 357 5.46 -27.25 23.71
N LEU A 358 4.80 -27.55 22.61
CA LEU A 358 3.36 -27.50 22.49
C LEU A 358 2.82 -28.94 22.49
N SER A 359 1.80 -29.21 23.27
CA SER A 359 1.02 -30.44 23.21
C SER A 359 -0.46 -30.14 23.30
N GLY A 360 -1.30 -30.85 22.56
CA GLY A 360 -2.74 -30.65 22.61
C GLY A 360 -3.52 -31.93 22.25
N ALA A 361 -4.63 -32.13 22.90
CA ALA A 361 -5.56 -33.22 22.61
C ALA A 361 -6.79 -32.65 21.90
N GLY A 362 -6.82 -32.73 20.59
CA GLY A 362 -8.03 -32.42 19.82
C GLY A 362 -7.89 -31.31 18.79
N ALA A 363 -8.99 -31.00 18.12
CA ALA A 363 -9.07 -29.96 17.11
C ALA A 363 -9.10 -28.56 17.75
N ASN A 364 -8.37 -27.62 17.17
CA ASN A 364 -8.36 -26.19 17.55
C ASN A 364 -7.96 -25.93 19.01
N ALA A 365 -6.84 -26.50 19.46
CA ALA A 365 -6.36 -26.29 20.81
C ALA A 365 -5.74 -24.88 20.97
N VAL A 366 -6.17 -24.16 22.00
CA VAL A 366 -5.68 -22.84 22.42
C VAL A 366 -5.24 -22.87 23.88
N VAL A 367 -4.54 -21.84 24.33
CA VAL A 367 -4.15 -21.73 25.75
C VAL A 367 -5.39 -21.62 26.64
N ALA A 368 -5.49 -22.48 27.62
CA ALA A 368 -6.60 -22.45 28.58
C ALA A 368 -6.71 -21.09 29.27
N GLY A 369 -7.91 -20.50 29.23
CA GLY A 369 -8.18 -19.22 29.87
C GLY A 369 -7.74 -17.99 29.07
N GLY A 370 -7.33 -18.12 27.78
CA GLY A 370 -7.01 -16.98 26.92
C GLY A 370 -5.79 -16.16 27.36
N GLY A 371 -5.00 -16.66 28.30
CA GLY A 371 -3.83 -15.98 28.82
C GLY A 371 -2.61 -16.16 27.94
N ALA A 372 -1.90 -15.07 27.62
CA ALA A 372 -0.60 -15.13 26.98
C ALA A 372 0.47 -15.54 28.00
N LEU A 373 1.31 -16.52 27.68
CA LEU A 373 2.48 -16.85 28.46
C LEU A 373 3.61 -15.88 28.08
N ALA A 374 4.32 -15.32 29.05
CA ALA A 374 5.36 -14.33 28.80
C ALA A 374 6.74 -14.78 29.30
N VAL A 375 7.76 -14.54 28.46
CA VAL A 375 9.16 -14.65 28.83
C VAL A 375 9.74 -13.24 28.99
N GLY A 376 10.25 -12.93 30.18
CA GLY A 376 10.79 -11.60 30.50
C GLY A 376 12.11 -11.32 29.76
N HIS A 377 12.37 -10.07 29.43
CA HIS A 377 13.56 -9.62 28.67
C HIS A 377 14.90 -9.78 29.43
N SER A 378 14.85 -9.92 30.72
CA SER A 378 16.05 -10.08 31.59
C SER A 378 16.52 -11.52 31.70
N VAL A 379 15.84 -12.46 31.08
CA VAL A 379 16.20 -13.89 31.13
C VAL A 379 17.40 -14.14 30.22
N GLU A 380 18.39 -14.86 30.78
CA GLU A 380 19.60 -15.29 30.06
C GLU A 380 19.71 -16.82 30.14
N GLY A 381 20.32 -17.43 29.16
CA GLY A 381 20.51 -18.87 29.08
C GLY A 381 19.30 -19.61 28.52
N LYS A 382 19.21 -20.91 28.80
CA LYS A 382 18.15 -21.79 28.27
C LYS A 382 16.85 -21.57 29.04
N VAL A 383 15.76 -21.32 28.29
CA VAL A 383 14.40 -21.16 28.81
C VAL A 383 13.51 -22.21 28.18
N SER A 384 12.93 -23.07 28.98
CA SER A 384 11.94 -24.04 28.52
C SER A 384 10.53 -23.57 28.85
N VAL A 385 9.65 -23.59 27.86
CA VAL A 385 8.25 -23.19 27.97
C VAL A 385 7.39 -24.35 27.51
N ASP A 386 6.73 -25.02 28.47
CA ASP A 386 5.83 -26.12 28.19
C ASP A 386 4.39 -25.60 28.20
N ILE A 387 3.70 -25.70 27.06
CA ILE A 387 2.34 -25.24 26.91
C ILE A 387 1.46 -26.42 26.57
N THR A 388 0.57 -26.77 27.50
CA THR A 388 -0.51 -27.72 27.23
C THR A 388 -1.74 -26.97 26.77
N LEU A 389 -2.19 -27.27 25.56
CA LEU A 389 -3.38 -26.68 24.99
C LEU A 389 -4.58 -27.56 25.29
N THR A 390 -5.66 -26.94 25.75
CA THR A 390 -6.95 -27.60 25.97
C THR A 390 -7.93 -27.20 24.91
N GLN A 391 -8.87 -28.07 24.60
CA GLN A 391 -9.97 -27.72 23.74
C GLN A 391 -10.84 -26.69 24.45
N GLU A 392 -11.08 -25.55 23.85
CA GLU A 392 -11.98 -24.53 24.39
C GLU A 392 -13.42 -24.95 24.12
N ASP A 393 -14.15 -25.36 25.20
CA ASP A 393 -15.58 -25.66 25.11
C ASP A 393 -16.32 -24.35 24.85
N GLY A 394 -16.81 -24.17 23.62
CA GLY A 394 -17.63 -23.01 23.24
C GLY A 394 -17.09 -22.13 22.12
N LEU A 395 -15.87 -22.34 21.62
CA LEU A 395 -15.63 -21.92 20.25
C LEU A 395 -16.63 -22.70 19.38
N PRO A 396 -17.45 -22.03 18.52
CA PRO A 396 -18.31 -22.73 17.59
C PRO A 396 -17.39 -23.70 16.85
N GLY A 397 -17.50 -24.97 17.23
CA GLY A 397 -16.68 -26.06 16.71
C GLY A 397 -16.86 -25.95 15.23
N GLY A 398 -15.76 -25.65 14.51
CA GLY A 398 -15.76 -25.11 13.17
C GLY A 398 -17.00 -25.59 12.49
N ASP A 399 -17.94 -24.69 12.35
CA ASP A 399 -19.24 -25.05 11.81
C ASP A 399 -18.91 -26.02 10.73
N LYS A 400 -19.44 -27.27 10.87
CA LYS A 400 -19.36 -28.20 9.77
C LYS A 400 -19.79 -27.34 8.62
N VAL A 401 -18.78 -26.80 7.88
CA VAL A 401 -19.01 -25.97 6.71
C VAL A 401 -19.98 -26.81 5.96
N GLY A 402 -21.24 -26.43 6.13
CA GLY A 402 -22.29 -27.23 5.56
C GLY A 402 -21.82 -27.36 4.15
N ARG A 403 -21.78 -28.56 3.63
CA ARG A 403 -21.52 -28.86 2.23
C ARG A 403 -22.65 -28.23 1.41
N HIS A 404 -22.88 -26.95 1.63
CA HIS A 404 -23.56 -26.06 0.74
C HIS A 404 -22.49 -25.72 -0.30
N GLY A 405 -22.67 -26.26 -1.48
CA GLY A 405 -21.88 -26.04 -2.66
C GLY A 405 -21.95 -24.60 -3.17
N GLU A 406 -21.89 -23.63 -2.30
CA GLU A 406 -21.45 -22.29 -2.60
C GLU A 406 -19.92 -22.34 -2.60
N VAL A 407 -19.39 -22.58 -3.80
CA VAL A 407 -18.03 -22.21 -4.15
C VAL A 407 -17.82 -20.80 -3.58
N SER A 408 -17.02 -20.70 -2.53
CA SER A 408 -16.54 -19.40 -2.01
C SER A 408 -16.04 -18.64 -3.23
N ARG A 409 -16.74 -17.58 -3.65
CA ARG A 409 -16.35 -16.82 -4.85
C ARG A 409 -14.98 -16.26 -4.55
N CYS A 410 -13.97 -16.82 -5.20
CA CYS A 410 -12.62 -16.29 -5.13
C CYS A 410 -12.69 -14.85 -5.65
N VAL A 411 -12.42 -13.88 -4.78
CA VAL A 411 -12.40 -12.48 -5.19
C VAL A 411 -11.30 -12.32 -6.22
N PRO A 412 -11.59 -11.80 -7.41
CA PRO A 412 -10.58 -11.66 -8.45
C PRO A 412 -9.43 -10.78 -7.98
N VAL A 413 -8.20 -11.17 -8.32
CA VAL A 413 -7.04 -10.30 -8.13
C VAL A 413 -7.19 -9.12 -9.09
N ALA A 414 -6.78 -7.93 -8.69
CA ALA A 414 -6.95 -6.71 -9.49
C ALA A 414 -6.44 -6.82 -10.95
N SER A 415 -5.43 -7.67 -11.20
CA SER A 415 -4.91 -7.94 -12.55
C SER A 415 -5.81 -8.82 -13.43
N SER A 416 -6.84 -9.47 -12.88
CA SER A 416 -7.78 -10.33 -13.60
C SER A 416 -9.14 -9.66 -13.85
N LEU A 417 -9.27 -8.41 -13.47
CA LEU A 417 -10.49 -7.64 -13.68
C LEU A 417 -10.68 -7.25 -15.17
N PRO A 418 -11.93 -6.97 -15.57
CA PRO A 418 -12.22 -6.51 -16.93
C PRO A 418 -11.40 -5.27 -17.30
N LYS A 419 -11.00 -5.19 -18.57
CA LYS A 419 -10.38 -3.99 -19.13
C LYS A 419 -11.37 -2.83 -19.16
N PRO A 420 -10.89 -1.57 -19.07
CA PRO A 420 -11.74 -0.39 -19.21
C PRO A 420 -12.54 -0.43 -20.51
N PRO A 421 -13.80 0.01 -20.50
CA PRO A 421 -14.59 0.13 -21.72
C PRO A 421 -14.08 1.28 -22.60
N ILE A 422 -14.38 1.22 -23.89
CA ILE A 422 -14.19 2.33 -24.81
C ILE A 422 -15.41 3.24 -24.69
N VAL A 423 -15.20 4.50 -24.33
CA VAL A 423 -16.27 5.48 -24.12
C VAL A 423 -16.07 6.67 -25.07
N GLU A 424 -17.07 6.93 -25.91
CA GLU A 424 -17.12 8.09 -26.79
C GLU A 424 -18.22 9.06 -26.36
N TRP A 425 -17.84 10.23 -25.88
CA TRP A 425 -18.77 11.26 -25.43
C TRP A 425 -19.30 12.05 -26.63
N GLN A 426 -20.59 11.96 -26.88
CA GLN A 426 -21.31 12.70 -27.92
C GLN A 426 -21.75 14.09 -27.44
N SER A 427 -22.01 14.21 -26.15
CA SER A 427 -22.30 15.45 -25.44
C SER A 427 -21.85 15.32 -23.98
N ALA A 428 -21.99 16.38 -23.18
CA ALA A 428 -21.70 16.33 -21.76
C ALA A 428 -22.49 15.25 -20.97
N THR A 429 -23.67 14.86 -21.47
CA THR A 429 -24.59 13.95 -20.79
C THR A 429 -24.89 12.66 -21.56
N ARG A 430 -24.28 12.47 -22.72
CA ARG A 430 -24.53 11.30 -23.58
C ARG A 430 -23.24 10.67 -24.09
N ALA A 431 -23.07 9.39 -23.81
CA ALA A 431 -21.92 8.61 -24.26
C ALA A 431 -22.34 7.32 -24.96
N THR A 432 -21.54 6.91 -25.95
CA THR A 432 -21.58 5.57 -26.51
C THR A 432 -20.48 4.74 -25.86
N VAL A 433 -20.82 3.53 -25.41
CA VAL A 433 -19.92 2.64 -24.68
C VAL A 433 -19.78 1.32 -25.44
N ALA A 434 -18.55 0.85 -25.59
CA ALA A 434 -18.23 -0.45 -26.14
C ALA A 434 -17.24 -1.20 -25.23
N THR A 435 -17.34 -2.51 -25.17
CA THR A 435 -16.35 -3.36 -24.49
C THR A 435 -15.02 -3.33 -25.23
N ALA A 436 -13.91 -3.43 -24.49
CA ALA A 436 -12.58 -3.57 -25.12
C ALA A 436 -12.53 -4.86 -25.97
N PRO A 437 -11.83 -4.85 -27.12
CA PRO A 437 -11.84 -5.96 -28.09
C PRO A 437 -11.42 -7.33 -27.53
N ASP A 438 -10.55 -7.33 -26.53
CA ASP A 438 -9.97 -8.55 -25.93
C ASP A 438 -10.60 -8.90 -24.57
N ALA A 439 -11.73 -8.31 -24.23
CA ALA A 439 -12.36 -8.55 -22.94
C ALA A 439 -13.24 -9.80 -23.02
N GLU A 440 -12.96 -10.80 -22.18
CA GLU A 440 -13.90 -11.88 -21.84
C GLU A 440 -15.07 -11.30 -21.02
N VAL A 441 -15.81 -10.35 -21.58
CA VAL A 441 -16.91 -9.68 -20.90
C VAL A 441 -18.23 -10.26 -21.37
N SER A 442 -19.00 -10.79 -20.45
CA SER A 442 -20.37 -11.17 -20.72
C SER A 442 -21.24 -9.95 -20.97
N GLN A 443 -21.81 -9.88 -22.14
CA GLN A 443 -23.02 -9.10 -22.48
C GLN A 443 -23.00 -7.56 -22.31
N GLY A 444 -21.84 -6.89 -22.16
CA GLY A 444 -21.81 -5.42 -22.18
C GLY A 444 -22.57 -4.75 -21.03
N VAL A 445 -22.38 -5.25 -19.83
CA VAL A 445 -22.87 -4.61 -18.60
C VAL A 445 -21.83 -3.60 -18.10
N PHE A 446 -22.29 -2.41 -17.72
CA PHE A 446 -21.45 -1.32 -17.28
C PHE A 446 -21.96 -0.70 -15.99
N GLU A 447 -21.04 -0.41 -15.10
CA GLU A 447 -21.30 0.45 -13.94
C GLU A 447 -21.03 1.90 -14.31
N VAL A 448 -21.97 2.78 -13.94
CA VAL A 448 -21.87 4.22 -14.13
C VAL A 448 -21.84 4.91 -12.78
N TRP A 449 -20.74 5.56 -12.52
CA TRP A 449 -20.48 6.28 -11.26
C TRP A 449 -20.52 7.78 -11.50
N VAL A 450 -21.28 8.50 -10.69
CA VAL A 450 -21.32 9.97 -10.70
C VAL A 450 -20.85 10.47 -9.34
N ASN A 451 -19.81 11.29 -9.33
CA ASN A 451 -19.19 11.79 -8.09
C ASN A 451 -18.85 10.66 -7.09
N GLY A 452 -18.29 9.56 -7.60
CA GLY A 452 -17.88 8.41 -6.78
C GLY A 452 -19.05 7.60 -6.19
N VAL A 453 -20.28 7.88 -6.58
CA VAL A 453 -21.47 7.13 -6.16
C VAL A 453 -22.00 6.33 -7.34
N LEU A 454 -22.26 5.04 -7.12
CA LEU A 454 -22.88 4.20 -8.16
C LEU A 454 -24.27 4.74 -8.48
N ASN A 455 -24.40 5.27 -9.69
CA ASN A 455 -25.65 5.86 -10.17
C ASN A 455 -26.58 4.78 -10.76
N ARG A 456 -26.01 3.91 -11.61
CA ARG A 456 -26.76 2.80 -12.22
C ARG A 456 -25.85 1.71 -12.78
N ILE A 457 -26.45 0.55 -13.01
CA ILE A 457 -25.89 -0.52 -13.84
C ILE A 457 -26.59 -0.45 -15.20
N ALA A 458 -25.83 -0.32 -16.28
CA ALA A 458 -26.36 -0.18 -17.63
C ALA A 458 -26.02 -1.43 -18.47
N ASP A 459 -27.02 -1.94 -19.16
CA ASP A 459 -26.92 -3.04 -20.14
C ASP A 459 -26.96 -2.56 -21.60
N ARG A 460 -26.93 -1.24 -21.80
CA ARG A 460 -27.06 -0.58 -23.11
C ARG A 460 -25.75 0.10 -23.50
N ARG A 461 -25.49 0.10 -24.81
CA ARG A 461 -24.34 0.80 -25.40
C ARG A 461 -24.46 2.33 -25.41
N ILE A 462 -25.63 2.87 -25.14
CA ILE A 462 -25.86 4.32 -25.05
C ILE A 462 -26.23 4.64 -23.60
N ILE A 463 -25.44 5.50 -22.99
CA ILE A 463 -25.64 5.99 -21.63
C ILE A 463 -26.07 7.46 -21.72
N GLU A 464 -27.22 7.76 -21.16
CA GLU A 464 -27.74 9.13 -21.01
C GLU A 464 -27.81 9.45 -19.52
N LEU A 465 -27.31 10.61 -19.15
CA LEU A 465 -27.22 11.09 -17.76
C LEU A 465 -28.15 12.29 -17.59
N ASP A 466 -29.00 12.21 -16.58
CA ASP A 466 -29.96 13.28 -16.24
C ASP A 466 -29.62 13.88 -14.89
N ASN A 467 -30.02 15.13 -14.67
CA ASN A 467 -29.94 15.83 -13.37
C ASN A 467 -28.53 15.86 -12.77
N LEU A 468 -27.51 16.11 -13.59
CA LEU A 468 -26.14 16.22 -13.13
C LEU A 468 -25.92 17.53 -12.34
N PRO A 469 -25.09 17.50 -11.27
CA PRO A 469 -24.65 18.72 -10.59
C PRO A 469 -23.84 19.64 -11.50
N GLY A 470 -23.67 20.90 -11.09
CA GLY A 470 -22.96 21.91 -11.89
C GLY A 470 -21.52 21.54 -12.24
N PHE A 471 -20.80 20.91 -11.30
CA PHE A 471 -19.56 20.19 -11.55
C PHE A 471 -19.73 18.74 -11.11
N CYS A 472 -19.37 17.80 -11.97
CA CYS A 472 -19.31 16.39 -11.60
C CYS A 472 -18.30 15.61 -12.43
N THR A 473 -17.94 14.44 -11.94
CA THR A 473 -17.14 13.46 -12.66
C THR A 473 -17.95 12.20 -12.92
N VAL A 474 -17.83 11.64 -14.11
CA VAL A 474 -18.46 10.39 -14.49
C VAL A 474 -17.40 9.36 -14.80
N GLN A 475 -17.52 8.18 -14.18
CA GLN A 475 -16.69 7.03 -14.45
C GLN A 475 -17.56 5.87 -14.93
N ILE A 476 -17.10 5.16 -15.97
CA ILE A 476 -17.82 4.02 -16.54
C ILE A 476 -16.87 2.83 -16.56
N ALA A 477 -17.22 1.76 -15.89
CA ALA A 477 -16.45 0.53 -15.78
C ALA A 477 -17.16 -0.65 -16.43
N SER A 478 -16.42 -1.58 -17.04
CA SER A 478 -16.96 -2.86 -17.49
C SER A 478 -17.13 -3.82 -16.30
N VAL A 479 -18.18 -4.61 -16.33
CA VAL A 479 -18.49 -5.63 -15.31
C VAL A 479 -18.33 -7.02 -15.92
N ASP A 480 -17.66 -7.93 -15.23
CA ASP A 480 -17.50 -9.33 -15.67
C ASP A 480 -18.75 -10.18 -15.41
N SER A 481 -18.70 -11.44 -15.82
CA SER A 481 -19.81 -12.41 -15.62
C SER A 481 -20.05 -12.76 -14.15
N ALA A 482 -19.07 -12.51 -13.29
CA ALA A 482 -19.17 -12.74 -11.85
C ALA A 482 -19.66 -11.50 -11.10
N GLY A 483 -19.84 -10.37 -11.79
CA GLY A 483 -20.28 -9.09 -11.24
C GLY A 483 -19.14 -8.24 -10.69
N GLY A 484 -17.87 -8.53 -11.04
CA GLY A 484 -16.71 -7.74 -10.66
C GLY A 484 -16.46 -6.58 -11.64
N ALA A 485 -16.42 -5.34 -11.13
CA ALA A 485 -16.10 -4.17 -11.93
C ALA A 485 -14.59 -3.94 -12.02
N GLY A 486 -14.10 -3.72 -13.24
CA GLY A 486 -12.71 -3.38 -13.52
C GLY A 486 -12.42 -1.89 -13.39
N PHE A 487 -11.27 -1.46 -13.92
CA PHE A 487 -10.99 -0.04 -14.05
C PHE A 487 -12.00 0.65 -14.99
N SER A 488 -12.41 1.85 -14.62
CA SER A 488 -13.23 2.67 -15.53
C SER A 488 -12.43 3.14 -16.74
N ALA A 489 -13.14 3.56 -17.78
CA ALA A 489 -12.59 4.50 -18.75
C ALA A 489 -12.09 5.77 -18.04
N MET A 490 -11.31 6.58 -18.76
CA MET A 490 -10.83 7.85 -18.22
C MET A 490 -12.01 8.66 -17.64
N PRO A 491 -11.93 9.13 -16.40
CA PRO A 491 -12.97 9.93 -15.77
C PRO A 491 -13.31 11.15 -16.64
N HIS A 492 -14.59 11.39 -16.85
CA HIS A 492 -15.07 12.52 -17.62
C HIS A 492 -15.53 13.64 -16.71
N GLU A 493 -14.87 14.80 -16.79
CA GLU A 493 -15.26 16.01 -16.05
C GLU A 493 -16.38 16.74 -16.81
N ILE A 494 -17.49 16.97 -16.15
CA ILE A 494 -18.63 17.72 -16.66
C ILE A 494 -18.73 19.03 -15.90
N HIS A 495 -18.59 20.15 -16.60
CA HIS A 495 -18.67 21.48 -16.03
C HIS A 495 -19.11 22.49 -17.09
N SER A 496 -19.68 23.61 -16.66
CA SER A 496 -19.91 24.73 -17.57
C SER A 496 -18.58 25.40 -17.91
N ARG A 497 -18.23 25.47 -19.18
CA ARG A 497 -16.99 26.14 -19.64
C ARG A 497 -16.91 27.59 -19.19
N SER A 498 -18.04 28.27 -19.02
CA SER A 498 -18.10 29.64 -18.53
C SER A 498 -17.62 29.81 -17.08
N ASN A 499 -17.59 28.71 -16.33
CA ASN A 499 -17.22 28.74 -14.90
C ASN A 499 -15.73 28.41 -14.67
N VAL A 500 -14.99 28.06 -15.75
CA VAL A 500 -13.55 27.73 -15.64
C VAL A 500 -12.72 28.96 -15.89
N SER A 501 -11.89 29.35 -14.92
CA SER A 501 -10.90 30.41 -15.05
C SER A 501 -9.50 29.84 -15.28
N LEU A 502 -8.76 30.42 -16.21
CA LEU A 502 -7.38 30.05 -16.54
C LEU A 502 -6.45 31.23 -16.26
N VAL A 503 -5.45 31.03 -15.42
CA VAL A 503 -4.41 32.04 -15.14
C VAL A 503 -3.10 31.61 -15.76
N ARG A 504 -2.67 32.30 -16.83
CA ARG A 504 -1.40 32.04 -17.52
C ARG A 504 -0.23 32.47 -16.67
N LEU A 505 0.64 31.54 -16.31
CA LEU A 505 1.78 31.83 -15.44
C LEU A 505 2.82 32.73 -16.08
N ALA A 506 2.94 32.73 -17.41
CA ALA A 506 3.82 33.62 -18.16
C ALA A 506 3.47 35.12 -17.97
N THR A 507 2.20 35.45 -17.67
CA THR A 507 1.76 36.85 -17.46
C THR A 507 2.11 37.39 -16.06
N VAL A 508 2.34 36.49 -15.11
CA VAL A 508 2.57 36.81 -13.69
C VAL A 508 4.02 36.58 -13.26
N ALA A 509 4.78 35.87 -14.07
CA ALA A 509 6.20 35.61 -13.82
C ALA A 509 6.99 36.90 -13.94
N LYS A 510 7.68 37.31 -12.85
CA LYS A 510 8.48 38.52 -12.79
C LYS A 510 9.83 38.34 -13.46
N GLY A 511 10.40 39.46 -13.99
CA GLY A 511 11.58 39.52 -14.83
C GLY A 511 12.75 38.62 -14.44
N GLY A 512 13.49 38.13 -15.45
CA GLY A 512 14.53 37.09 -15.31
C GLY A 512 14.04 35.67 -15.46
N THR A 513 12.75 35.47 -15.65
CA THR A 513 12.10 34.18 -15.82
C THR A 513 12.48 33.58 -17.16
N LYS A 514 13.02 32.37 -17.16
CA LYS A 514 13.20 31.60 -18.38
C LYS A 514 11.82 31.12 -18.84
N VAL A 515 11.27 31.79 -19.84
CA VAL A 515 10.07 31.36 -20.55
C VAL A 515 10.50 30.51 -21.73
N LEU A 516 10.07 29.27 -21.74
CA LEU A 516 10.37 28.33 -22.82
C LEU A 516 9.23 28.39 -23.85
N PRO A 517 9.48 28.86 -25.09
CA PRO A 517 8.46 28.85 -26.13
C PRO A 517 8.23 27.42 -26.59
N ASP A 518 6.98 27.02 -26.67
CA ASP A 518 6.60 25.84 -27.43
C ASP A 518 6.47 26.22 -28.90
N LYS A 519 7.28 25.60 -29.77
CA LYS A 519 7.30 25.88 -31.21
C LYS A 519 5.98 25.50 -31.90
N HIS A 520 5.20 24.60 -31.32
CA HIS A 520 4.00 24.06 -31.94
C HIS A 520 2.70 24.76 -31.53
N LEU A 521 2.67 25.49 -30.38
CA LEU A 521 1.43 26.02 -29.80
C LEU A 521 1.43 27.47 -29.37
N ALA A 522 2.41 28.27 -29.57
CA ALA A 522 2.48 29.60 -28.97
C ALA A 522 2.29 29.63 -27.44
N ALA A 523 2.29 28.48 -26.78
CA ALA A 523 2.26 28.36 -25.34
C ALA A 523 3.60 28.76 -24.73
N ARG A 524 3.57 29.44 -23.58
CA ARG A 524 4.78 29.89 -22.89
C ARG A 524 4.83 29.24 -21.53
N PHE A 525 5.69 28.21 -21.42
CA PHE A 525 5.97 27.57 -20.16
C PHE A 525 6.96 28.39 -19.32
N VAL A 526 6.71 28.47 -18.03
CA VAL A 526 7.54 29.14 -17.03
C VAL A 526 8.29 28.09 -16.23
N GLU A 527 9.61 28.18 -16.22
CA GLU A 527 10.42 27.33 -15.34
C GLU A 527 10.15 27.72 -13.89
N SER A 528 9.85 26.70 -13.06
CA SER A 528 9.81 26.81 -11.60
C SER A 528 10.79 25.82 -11.00
N SER A 529 11.80 26.34 -10.32
CA SER A 529 12.90 25.58 -9.74
C SER A 529 13.40 26.25 -8.46
N ARG A 530 14.43 25.67 -7.83
CA ARG A 530 15.11 26.32 -6.71
C ARG A 530 15.76 27.66 -7.10
N ALA A 531 16.21 27.73 -8.35
CA ALA A 531 16.94 28.89 -8.89
C ALA A 531 16.04 29.91 -9.58
N ALA A 532 14.95 29.45 -10.21
CA ALA A 532 14.06 30.30 -11.00
C ALA A 532 12.61 30.18 -10.51
N ASN A 533 11.93 31.32 -10.38
CA ASN A 533 10.51 31.37 -9.97
C ASN A 533 10.19 30.48 -8.75
N ARG A 534 11.04 30.58 -7.75
CA ARG A 534 10.89 29.82 -6.50
C ARG A 534 9.51 29.99 -5.86
N ASN A 535 8.94 31.20 -5.99
CA ASN A 535 7.60 31.55 -5.52
C ASN A 535 6.88 32.27 -6.65
N LEU A 536 5.86 31.64 -7.24
CA LEU A 536 4.96 32.28 -8.20
C LEU A 536 3.73 32.74 -7.44
N ARG A 537 3.54 34.06 -7.37
CA ARG A 537 2.43 34.71 -6.66
C ARG A 537 1.62 35.56 -7.64
N PHE A 538 0.32 35.35 -7.66
CA PHE A 538 -0.60 36.03 -8.58
C PHE A 538 -1.98 36.22 -7.97
N ASN A 539 -2.69 37.22 -8.49
CA ASN A 539 -4.07 37.48 -8.11
C ASN A 539 -5.02 36.59 -8.93
N VAL A 540 -6.01 36.07 -8.26
CA VAL A 540 -7.09 35.28 -8.81
C VAL A 540 -8.40 35.96 -8.44
N ILE A 541 -9.28 36.13 -9.42
CA ILE A 541 -10.62 36.65 -9.18
C ILE A 541 -11.58 35.47 -9.11
N ALA A 542 -12.18 35.26 -7.94
CA ALA A 542 -13.27 34.33 -7.73
C ALA A 542 -14.60 35.10 -7.83
N PRO A 543 -15.44 34.81 -8.85
CA PRO A 543 -16.72 35.51 -8.99
C PRO A 543 -17.60 35.38 -7.77
N GLU A 544 -17.57 34.23 -7.14
CA GLU A 544 -18.32 33.90 -5.91
C GLU A 544 -17.37 33.32 -4.87
N GLY A 545 -17.62 33.59 -3.59
CA GLY A 545 -16.92 32.92 -2.50
C GLY A 545 -17.35 31.46 -2.40
N GLY A 546 -16.40 30.56 -2.10
CA GLY A 546 -16.71 29.14 -1.97
C GLY A 546 -15.53 28.23 -2.30
N ARG A 547 -15.86 26.98 -2.55
CA ARG A 547 -14.89 25.92 -2.86
C ARG A 547 -14.59 25.89 -4.35
N TYR A 548 -13.31 25.76 -4.67
CA TYR A 548 -12.81 25.65 -6.03
C TYR A 548 -11.84 24.48 -6.13
N ILE A 549 -11.89 23.78 -7.26
CA ILE A 549 -10.86 22.85 -7.65
C ILE A 549 -9.77 23.67 -8.36
N VAL A 550 -8.54 23.49 -7.91
CA VAL A 550 -7.37 24.16 -8.49
C VAL A 550 -6.36 23.10 -8.88
N ASP A 551 -5.92 23.14 -10.11
CA ASP A 551 -4.82 22.33 -10.64
C ASP A 551 -3.90 23.16 -11.54
N VAL A 552 -2.74 22.61 -11.86
CA VAL A 552 -1.70 23.30 -12.62
C VAL A 552 -1.35 22.47 -13.86
N HIS A 553 -1.52 23.06 -15.04
CA HIS A 553 -1.02 22.46 -16.26
C HIS A 553 0.50 22.63 -16.31
N TYR A 554 1.22 21.52 -16.44
CA TYR A 554 2.68 21.47 -16.35
C TYR A 554 3.27 20.48 -17.34
N ALA A 555 4.57 20.58 -17.55
CA ALA A 555 5.39 19.57 -18.18
C ALA A 555 6.60 19.24 -17.31
N SER A 556 6.91 17.97 -17.18
CA SER A 556 8.06 17.47 -16.44
C SER A 556 8.59 16.20 -17.08
N GLY A 557 9.89 16.19 -17.35
CA GLY A 557 10.57 15.04 -17.93
C GLY A 557 12.04 15.03 -17.49
N LEU A 558 12.69 13.88 -17.62
CA LEU A 558 14.12 13.74 -17.36
C LEU A 558 14.90 14.45 -18.49
N GLY A 559 15.77 15.39 -18.17
CA GLY A 559 16.62 16.05 -19.16
C GLY A 559 16.85 17.53 -18.88
N ILE A 560 16.35 18.43 -19.73
CA ILE A 560 16.73 19.86 -19.72
C ILE A 560 16.34 20.57 -18.41
N VAL A 561 15.16 20.27 -17.88
CA VAL A 561 14.64 20.92 -16.66
C VAL A 561 14.94 20.07 -15.42
N ASN A 562 14.81 18.77 -15.52
CA ASN A 562 15.09 17.82 -14.45
C ASN A 562 16.21 16.87 -14.86
N PRO A 563 17.47 17.09 -14.41
CA PRO A 563 18.60 16.22 -14.77
C PRO A 563 18.53 14.84 -14.10
N ARG A 564 17.65 14.67 -13.10
CA ARG A 564 17.47 13.43 -12.35
C ARG A 564 16.00 13.03 -12.27
N ARG A 565 15.77 11.75 -11.98
CA ARG A 565 14.43 11.23 -11.72
C ARG A 565 13.88 11.82 -10.43
N GLY A 566 12.60 12.20 -10.45
CA GLY A 566 11.94 12.73 -9.26
C GLY A 566 10.58 13.33 -9.58
N THR A 567 9.91 13.73 -8.54
CA THR A 567 8.59 14.38 -8.59
C THR A 567 8.72 15.77 -8.03
N ALA A 568 8.40 16.79 -8.82
CA ALA A 568 8.45 18.15 -8.32
C ALA A 568 7.26 18.45 -7.40
N LEU A 569 7.47 19.30 -6.40
CA LEU A 569 6.47 19.65 -5.39
C LEU A 569 6.35 21.17 -5.25
N ARG A 570 5.10 21.67 -5.15
CA ARG A 570 4.84 23.07 -4.82
C ARG A 570 3.76 23.16 -3.76
N MET A 571 4.03 23.96 -2.72
CA MET A 571 3.03 24.30 -1.73
C MET A 571 2.04 25.29 -2.34
N CYS A 572 0.77 24.98 -2.25
CA CYS A 572 -0.32 25.87 -2.57
C CYS A 572 -0.65 26.73 -1.36
N MET A 573 -0.57 28.05 -1.53
CA MET A 573 -0.98 29.03 -0.52
C MET A 573 -2.13 29.87 -1.09
N VAL A 574 -3.20 30.02 -0.33
CA VAL A 574 -4.33 30.90 -0.66
C VAL A 574 -4.45 31.95 0.43
N ASN A 575 -4.38 33.22 0.07
CA ASN A 575 -4.43 34.37 1.00
C ASN A 575 -3.46 34.21 2.20
N GLY A 576 -2.26 33.67 1.93
CA GLY A 576 -1.22 33.42 2.93
C GLY A 576 -1.41 32.17 3.79
N ARG A 577 -2.52 31.44 3.63
CA ARG A 577 -2.79 30.18 4.32
C ARG A 577 -2.43 28.99 3.43
N ARG A 578 -1.90 27.93 4.02
CA ARG A 578 -1.60 26.69 3.30
C ARG A 578 -2.90 25.99 2.92
N ALA A 579 -3.05 25.68 1.63
CA ALA A 579 -4.18 24.95 1.08
C ALA A 579 -3.86 23.48 0.73
N GLY A 580 -2.60 23.18 0.40
CA GLY A 580 -2.18 21.82 0.07
C GLY A 580 -0.82 21.76 -0.59
N VAL A 581 -0.50 20.63 -1.21
CA VAL A 581 0.73 20.43 -2.00
C VAL A 581 0.35 19.93 -3.39
N PHE A 582 0.79 20.64 -4.41
CA PHE A 582 0.76 20.16 -5.77
C PHE A 582 1.93 19.21 -6.02
N VAL A 583 1.62 18.08 -6.61
CA VAL A 583 2.56 17.01 -6.98
C VAL A 583 2.65 16.95 -8.49
N PHE A 584 3.87 16.98 -9.01
CA PHE A 584 4.17 17.04 -10.44
C PHE A 584 5.07 15.87 -10.83
N PRO A 585 4.52 14.66 -11.02
CA PRO A 585 5.28 13.50 -11.43
C PRO A 585 5.91 13.71 -12.82
N GLN A 586 7.05 13.07 -13.05
CA GLN A 586 7.63 12.99 -14.39
C GLN A 586 6.81 12.04 -15.27
N PHE A 587 6.60 12.41 -16.54
CA PHE A 587 5.82 11.62 -17.50
C PHE A 587 6.50 10.31 -17.91
N SER A 588 7.82 10.31 -17.95
CA SER A 588 8.58 9.15 -18.35
C SER A 588 9.74 8.92 -17.38
N PRO A 589 9.91 7.69 -16.90
CA PRO A 589 11.11 7.30 -16.17
C PRO A 589 12.35 7.20 -17.07
N SER A 590 12.17 7.16 -18.40
CA SER A 590 13.26 7.19 -19.36
C SER A 590 13.75 8.62 -19.60
N ALA A 591 14.98 8.73 -20.09
CA ALA A 591 15.50 10.02 -20.52
C ALA A 591 14.60 10.65 -21.57
N TRP A 592 14.51 11.97 -21.56
CA TRP A 592 13.87 12.75 -22.61
C TRP A 592 14.44 12.31 -23.95
N ASP A 593 13.57 11.84 -24.83
CA ASP A 593 13.98 11.51 -26.19
C ASP A 593 14.26 12.81 -26.95
N LYS A 594 15.53 13.03 -27.30
CA LYS A 594 15.94 14.20 -28.06
C LYS A 594 15.24 14.29 -29.42
N SER A 595 14.69 13.17 -29.96
CA SER A 595 13.90 13.15 -31.18
C SER A 595 12.55 13.85 -31.04
N LEU A 596 12.02 14.00 -29.82
CA LEU A 596 10.77 14.70 -29.53
C LEU A 596 10.95 16.24 -29.55
N GLY A 597 12.19 16.73 -29.59
CA GLY A 597 12.50 18.15 -29.63
C GLY A 597 11.99 18.92 -28.41
N ASP A 598 11.51 20.15 -28.63
CA ASP A 598 10.91 21.01 -27.60
C ASP A 598 9.38 20.79 -27.48
N ASP A 599 8.87 19.60 -27.84
CA ASP A 599 7.43 19.30 -27.78
C ASP A 599 6.97 19.03 -26.34
N TRP A 600 6.83 20.09 -25.61
CA TRP A 600 6.37 20.07 -24.21
C TRP A 600 4.94 19.57 -24.04
N GLN A 601 4.14 19.60 -25.10
CA GLN A 601 2.76 19.12 -25.03
C GLN A 601 2.65 17.62 -24.84
N ARG A 602 3.52 16.84 -25.49
CA ARG A 602 3.50 15.39 -25.35
C ARG A 602 3.90 14.92 -23.95
N LEU A 603 4.50 15.84 -23.17
CA LEU A 603 4.96 15.59 -21.80
C LEU A 603 4.23 16.50 -20.81
N SER A 604 3.06 17.00 -21.15
CA SER A 604 2.26 17.86 -20.32
C SER A 604 1.01 17.16 -19.79
N SER A 605 0.63 17.50 -18.56
CA SER A 605 -0.59 17.08 -17.89
C SER A 605 -0.99 18.09 -16.82
N PHE A 606 -1.95 17.71 -16.00
CA PHE A 606 -2.31 18.46 -14.81
C PHE A 606 -1.65 17.87 -13.56
N SER A 607 -1.38 18.70 -12.55
CA SER A 607 -1.05 18.25 -11.20
C SER A 607 -2.25 17.59 -10.55
N ASN A 608 -2.06 16.96 -9.39
CA ASN A 608 -3.19 16.60 -8.54
C ASN A 608 -4.06 17.83 -8.26
N PRO A 609 -5.42 17.73 -8.34
CA PRO A 609 -6.31 18.82 -8.00
C PRO A 609 -6.35 19.04 -6.49
N LEU A 610 -6.41 20.30 -6.07
CA LEU A 610 -6.65 20.69 -4.69
C LEU A 610 -8.01 21.36 -4.59
N VAL A 611 -8.76 21.04 -3.54
CA VAL A 611 -9.96 21.79 -3.18
C VAL A 611 -9.56 22.92 -2.25
N VAL A 612 -9.76 24.14 -2.68
CA VAL A 612 -9.40 25.35 -1.93
C VAL A 612 -10.63 26.22 -1.71
N GLU A 613 -10.63 27.02 -0.65
CA GLU A 613 -11.66 28.02 -0.40
C GLU A 613 -11.17 29.41 -0.83
N PHE A 614 -11.95 30.07 -1.69
CA PHE A 614 -11.75 31.46 -2.08
C PHE A 614 -12.83 32.35 -1.48
N GLU A 615 -12.43 33.57 -1.13
CA GLU A 615 -13.38 34.67 -0.84
C GLU A 615 -13.90 35.24 -2.16
N ALA A 616 -15.11 35.78 -2.16
CA ALA A 616 -15.63 36.49 -3.34
C ALA A 616 -14.74 37.68 -3.69
N GLY A 617 -14.39 37.84 -4.96
CA GLY A 617 -13.51 38.89 -5.44
C GLY A 617 -12.05 38.47 -5.56
N GLU A 618 -11.14 39.36 -5.16
CA GLU A 618 -9.71 39.17 -5.38
C GLU A 618 -9.08 38.31 -4.29
N ASN A 619 -8.36 37.26 -4.71
CA ASN A 619 -7.60 36.35 -3.85
C ASN A 619 -6.15 36.28 -4.32
N ILE A 620 -5.26 35.93 -3.42
CA ILE A 620 -3.85 35.70 -3.72
C ILE A 620 -3.57 34.21 -3.71
N LEU A 621 -3.20 33.66 -4.88
CA LEU A 621 -2.71 32.29 -5.00
C LEU A 621 -1.18 32.32 -5.14
N GLU A 622 -0.50 31.44 -4.40
CA GLU A 622 0.96 31.32 -4.48
C GLU A 622 1.36 29.85 -4.62
N LEU A 623 2.17 29.59 -5.65
CA LEU A 623 2.88 28.33 -5.81
C LEU A 623 4.29 28.52 -5.22
N ARG A 624 4.50 27.97 -4.03
CA ARG A 624 5.76 28.13 -3.29
C ARG A 624 6.60 26.86 -3.45
N TYR A 625 7.88 27.03 -3.76
CA TYR A 625 8.82 25.92 -3.81
C TYR A 625 8.78 25.12 -2.50
N PHE A 626 8.50 23.83 -2.61
CA PHE A 626 8.40 22.96 -1.46
C PHE A 626 9.75 22.28 -1.20
N GLN A 627 10.30 22.52 -0.04
CA GLN A 627 11.57 21.92 0.35
C GLN A 627 11.28 20.74 1.28
N THR A 628 11.66 19.56 0.83
CA THR A 628 11.70 18.35 1.65
C THR A 628 13.12 18.07 2.10
N SER A 629 13.31 17.07 2.95
CA SER A 629 14.64 16.52 3.17
C SER A 629 15.25 16.05 1.84
N PRO A 630 16.53 16.33 1.56
CA PRO A 630 17.23 15.86 0.36
C PRO A 630 17.18 14.34 0.14
N VAL A 631 16.89 13.59 1.19
CA VAL A 631 16.73 12.12 1.13
C VAL A 631 15.44 11.74 0.40
N TYR A 632 14.36 12.51 0.58
CA TYR A 632 13.09 12.26 -0.10
C TYR A 632 13.09 12.76 -1.54
N LEU A 633 13.68 13.91 -1.77
CA LEU A 633 13.67 14.54 -3.07
C LEU A 633 14.97 15.30 -3.28
N ASP A 634 15.74 14.86 -4.27
CA ASP A 634 16.91 15.61 -4.71
C ASP A 634 16.48 17.02 -5.14
N PRO A 635 17.03 18.09 -4.54
CA PRO A 635 16.67 19.45 -4.90
C PRO A 635 16.83 19.76 -6.39
N THR A 636 17.70 19.03 -7.11
CA THR A 636 17.89 19.20 -8.56
C THR A 636 16.77 18.54 -9.37
N ALA A 637 16.07 17.55 -8.80
CA ALA A 637 14.92 16.92 -9.41
C ALA A 637 13.60 17.65 -9.13
N ASN A 638 13.59 18.63 -8.21
CA ASN A 638 12.41 19.41 -7.86
C ASN A 638 12.23 20.63 -8.77
N SER A 639 12.31 20.42 -10.08
CA SER A 639 12.12 21.43 -11.12
C SER A 639 11.03 21.01 -12.08
N LEU A 640 10.27 21.97 -12.58
CA LEU A 640 9.21 21.75 -13.56
C LEU A 640 9.04 23.00 -14.44
N VAL A 641 8.34 22.84 -15.52
CA VAL A 641 7.79 23.96 -16.29
C VAL A 641 6.27 23.95 -16.20
N ALA A 642 5.66 25.09 -15.98
CA ALA A 642 4.22 25.24 -15.84
C ALA A 642 3.67 26.30 -16.80
N ASP A 643 2.47 26.04 -17.34
CA ASP A 643 1.81 26.91 -18.32
C ASP A 643 0.74 27.80 -17.63
N TYR A 644 -0.26 27.17 -17.03
CA TYR A 644 -1.38 27.86 -16.39
C TYR A 644 -1.92 27.13 -15.18
N VAL A 645 -2.64 27.85 -14.37
CA VAL A 645 -3.46 27.33 -13.27
C VAL A 645 -4.92 27.35 -13.74
N ARG A 646 -5.62 26.23 -13.55
CA ARG A 646 -7.04 26.08 -13.80
C ARG A 646 -7.80 26.17 -12.48
N LEU A 647 -8.91 26.93 -12.50
CA LEU A 647 -9.81 27.10 -11.36
C LEU A 647 -11.23 26.75 -11.78
N ILE A 648 -11.84 25.84 -11.09
CA ILE A 648 -13.18 25.35 -11.40
C ILE A 648 -14.03 25.50 -10.14
N PRO A 649 -15.13 26.28 -10.15
CA PRO A 649 -16.09 26.32 -9.05
C PRO A 649 -16.65 24.92 -8.75
N PHE A 650 -16.76 24.61 -7.47
CA PHE A 650 -17.07 23.24 -7.00
C PHE A 650 -18.34 23.21 -6.14
#